data_d0e65342a31da5de8c0294e43757a21b
#
_entry.id   d0e65342a31da5de8c0294e43757a21b
#
_cell.length_a   1.000
_cell.length_b   1.000
_cell.length_c   1.000
_cell.angle_alpha   90.00
_cell.angle_beta   90.00
_cell.angle_gamma   90.00
#
_symmetry.space_group_name_H-M   'P 1'
#
loop_
_entity.id
_entity.type
_entity.pdbx_description
1 polymer ?
#
loop_
_entity_poly.entity_id
_entity_poly.type
_entity_poly.pdbx_seq_one_letter_code
_entity_poly.pdbx_strand_id
1 'polypeptide(L)'
;MTKLYQFSAANRKSYEQLNFALAVYQEAEGKLVPLLVSDGLCQLYQLGRDELLKHLKAVDHITVNLLTAPQQLITCRIKLAESYQTVLLHVSQQIFAGQTLLFVDYINIGNDQVDLRPAQIGHIPSNEQYEDNLTGLLNSVYLTSFGQDYLDSKLRVGDQPRIIMFNIVGMHGYNEHFGYLEGDRFLVRISRQLLRLFPDSLVLRYNEDRFVVLSTSNDYIEKIKELQRFVLRNYSVGGVKAGIYFYVNPRESIKSAVDKARKALQYTGDDLTQLYHVFDENVREKYINRDYVLTHFQEALDKRWIKPYYQMEIRSLTGQICGYEALARWIDPAEGVLSPAVFIGVLEDTHLINRLDLSIIEQVCEMLASCYQRKIPIQPVSVNLSRVDFQVCDIFAEVDAIRRRYKIPTSYLKIEILESTLTTVPEQLRAAMDKFHAAGYQIWMDDFGSGYSSLNNLKDFDFDLLKIDMIFLRNFQTNSRSHIILREIVDMAKHLGIHTLCEGVESKEQAEFLRAIGCDRLQGFHFSKPIPEEEMLAEIKRRGLAEYEPQEMNDYYDKIGETNILVNPMVSHISQGIKHLEMPLALIERRPGKQLVYYFTNFAYQDELTRHHLTPAEWQKIVNDSLKYKSLLLSLMAKSKKVKACSTGMLDDRSSLEVKHLACYKDRDMYICTIGEFGHYIDKTRQDKTRQDKTRQDKTRQDKTRQDKTRQDKTRQDKTRQDKTR
;
A
#
# COMPACT_ATOMS: atom_id res chain seq x y z
N MET A 1 -24.97 -57.21 -16.58
CA MET A 1 -23.84 -56.61 -15.87
C MET A 1 -23.90 -55.09 -16.01
N THR A 2 -24.20 -54.38 -14.95
CA THR A 2 -24.24 -52.92 -14.92
C THR A 2 -22.80 -52.39 -15.10
N LYS A 3 -22.55 -51.59 -16.13
CA LYS A 3 -21.22 -51.05 -16.41
C LYS A 3 -20.87 -50.02 -15.32
N LEU A 4 -19.80 -50.26 -14.56
CA LEU A 4 -19.36 -49.32 -13.55
C LEU A 4 -18.80 -48.07 -14.18
N TYR A 5 -19.04 -46.90 -13.53
CA TYR A 5 -18.54 -45.61 -13.96
C TYR A 5 -17.01 -45.56 -13.88
N GLN A 6 -16.41 -44.99 -14.93
CA GLN A 6 -14.93 -44.78 -14.96
C GLN A 6 -14.63 -43.30 -14.95
N PHE A 7 -13.99 -42.84 -13.89
CA PHE A 7 -13.48 -41.48 -13.79
C PHE A 7 -12.37 -41.22 -14.80
N SER A 8 -12.30 -40.02 -15.36
CA SER A 8 -11.10 -39.58 -16.09
C SER A 8 -9.88 -39.61 -15.16
N ALA A 9 -8.67 -39.78 -15.71
CA ALA A 9 -7.45 -39.86 -14.90
C ALA A 9 -7.25 -38.60 -14.05
N ALA A 10 -7.60 -37.42 -14.58
CA ALA A 10 -7.52 -36.15 -13.87
C ALA A 10 -8.51 -36.08 -12.68
N ASN A 11 -9.79 -36.37 -12.92
CA ASN A 11 -10.81 -36.35 -11.88
C ASN A 11 -10.56 -37.41 -10.82
N ARG A 12 -10.12 -38.58 -11.22
CA ARG A 12 -9.74 -39.66 -10.29
C ARG A 12 -8.62 -39.20 -9.34
N LYS A 13 -7.54 -38.62 -9.91
CA LYS A 13 -6.42 -38.11 -9.12
C LYS A 13 -6.83 -37.01 -8.15
N SER A 14 -7.71 -36.08 -8.58
CA SER A 14 -8.20 -35.00 -7.72
C SER A 14 -8.98 -35.52 -6.50
N TYR A 15 -9.87 -36.50 -6.71
CA TYR A 15 -10.61 -37.11 -5.59
C TYR A 15 -9.74 -37.99 -4.69
N GLU A 16 -8.78 -38.69 -5.25
CA GLU A 16 -7.87 -39.56 -4.53
C GLU A 16 -6.91 -38.77 -3.61
N GLN A 17 -6.48 -37.57 -4.01
CA GLN A 17 -5.56 -36.72 -3.24
C GLN A 17 -6.24 -35.89 -2.15
N LEU A 18 -7.55 -36.05 -1.91
CA LEU A 18 -8.24 -35.31 -0.86
C LEU A 18 -7.80 -35.78 0.53
N ASN A 19 -7.47 -34.82 1.39
CA ASN A 19 -7.04 -35.08 2.77
C ASN A 19 -8.18 -35.41 3.74
N PHE A 20 -9.43 -35.41 3.27
CA PHE A 20 -10.58 -35.81 4.07
C PHE A 20 -11.07 -37.20 3.65
N ALA A 21 -11.76 -37.89 4.56
CA ALA A 21 -12.14 -39.28 4.41
C ALA A 21 -13.38 -39.42 3.53
N LEU A 22 -13.18 -39.62 2.22
CA LEU A 22 -14.23 -39.78 1.21
C LEU A 22 -14.16 -41.14 0.53
N ALA A 23 -15.33 -41.79 0.35
CA ALA A 23 -15.49 -42.89 -0.59
C ALA A 23 -16.61 -42.58 -1.61
N VAL A 24 -16.44 -43.03 -2.86
CA VAL A 24 -17.47 -42.92 -3.90
C VAL A 24 -17.94 -44.32 -4.26
N TYR A 25 -19.25 -44.51 -4.23
CA TYR A 25 -19.90 -45.78 -4.54
C TYR A 25 -20.84 -45.66 -5.73
N GLN A 26 -21.08 -46.78 -6.40
CA GLN A 26 -22.14 -46.96 -7.37
C GLN A 26 -22.96 -48.17 -7.04
N GLU A 27 -24.27 -48.06 -7.26
CA GLU A 27 -25.16 -49.24 -7.18
C GLU A 27 -24.98 -50.15 -8.40
N ALA A 28 -24.73 -51.40 -8.17
CA ALA A 28 -24.70 -52.44 -9.20
C ALA A 28 -25.30 -53.73 -8.64
N GLU A 29 -26.32 -54.24 -9.32
CA GLU A 29 -27.00 -55.53 -8.97
C GLU A 29 -27.51 -55.59 -7.51
N GLY A 30 -28.03 -54.45 -7.00
CA GLY A 30 -28.59 -54.35 -5.66
C GLY A 30 -27.53 -54.20 -4.55
N LYS A 31 -26.26 -53.98 -4.91
CA LYS A 31 -25.16 -53.76 -3.96
C LYS A 31 -24.43 -52.48 -4.26
N LEU A 32 -23.87 -51.87 -3.23
CA LEU A 32 -22.98 -50.71 -3.35
C LEU A 32 -21.54 -51.14 -3.61
N VAL A 33 -21.01 -50.72 -4.75
CA VAL A 33 -19.64 -51.01 -5.18
C VAL A 33 -18.78 -49.76 -4.99
N PRO A 34 -17.74 -49.79 -4.11
CA PRO A 34 -16.83 -48.65 -4.00
C PRO A 34 -15.98 -48.51 -5.27
N LEU A 35 -15.97 -47.31 -5.82
CA LEU A 35 -15.23 -46.96 -7.05
C LEU A 35 -13.91 -46.26 -6.75
N LEU A 36 -13.89 -45.45 -5.66
CA LEU A 36 -12.79 -44.57 -5.32
C LEU A 36 -12.76 -44.24 -3.82
N VAL A 37 -11.58 -44.11 -3.26
CA VAL A 37 -11.32 -43.66 -1.88
C VAL A 37 -10.23 -42.59 -1.86
N SER A 38 -10.36 -41.59 -0.97
CA SER A 38 -9.41 -40.53 -0.78
C SER A 38 -8.24 -40.91 0.11
N ASP A 39 -7.14 -40.13 0.07
CA ASP A 39 -6.01 -40.29 0.98
C ASP A 39 -6.43 -40.06 2.44
N GLY A 40 -7.37 -39.16 2.72
CA GLY A 40 -7.91 -38.96 4.06
C GLY A 40 -8.65 -40.22 4.59
N LEU A 41 -9.35 -40.96 3.74
CA LEU A 41 -10.00 -42.22 4.16
C LEU A 41 -8.96 -43.31 4.37
N CYS A 42 -7.92 -43.39 3.54
CA CYS A 42 -6.80 -44.32 3.73
C CYS A 42 -6.09 -44.04 5.06
N GLN A 43 -5.90 -42.80 5.45
CA GLN A 43 -5.33 -42.40 6.74
C GLN A 43 -6.25 -42.79 7.92
N LEU A 44 -7.56 -42.60 7.78
CA LEU A 44 -8.53 -42.97 8.81
C LEU A 44 -8.49 -44.50 9.11
N TYR A 45 -8.45 -45.31 8.07
CA TYR A 45 -8.40 -46.78 8.19
C TYR A 45 -6.99 -47.33 8.39
N GLN A 46 -5.95 -46.53 8.19
CA GLN A 46 -4.53 -46.92 8.17
C GLN A 46 -4.23 -48.04 7.16
N LEU A 47 -4.93 -48.05 6.04
CA LEU A 47 -4.81 -49.01 4.94
C LEU A 47 -4.38 -48.39 3.64
N GLY A 48 -3.68 -49.15 2.80
CA GLY A 48 -3.42 -48.75 1.42
C GLY A 48 -4.71 -48.69 0.60
N ARG A 49 -4.73 -47.85 -0.46
CA ARG A 49 -5.94 -47.56 -1.26
C ARG A 49 -6.59 -48.81 -1.85
N ASP A 50 -5.82 -49.72 -2.43
CA ASP A 50 -6.33 -50.95 -3.02
C ASP A 50 -6.83 -51.96 -1.96
N GLU A 51 -6.20 -51.94 -0.81
CA GLU A 51 -6.58 -52.76 0.34
C GLU A 51 -7.86 -52.25 0.95
N LEU A 52 -8.00 -50.93 1.10
CA LEU A 52 -9.20 -50.27 1.61
C LEU A 52 -10.39 -50.49 0.67
N LEU A 53 -10.21 -50.39 -0.65
CA LEU A 53 -11.28 -50.67 -1.61
C LEU A 53 -11.77 -52.12 -1.51
N LYS A 54 -10.88 -53.11 -1.25
CA LYS A 54 -11.25 -54.48 -1.00
C LYS A 54 -11.99 -54.62 0.33
N HIS A 55 -11.52 -53.92 1.37
CA HIS A 55 -12.15 -53.94 2.70
C HIS A 55 -13.57 -53.37 2.63
N LEU A 56 -13.78 -52.24 1.98
CA LEU A 56 -15.10 -51.63 1.84
C LEU A 56 -16.07 -52.43 0.98
N LYS A 57 -15.60 -53.28 0.07
CA LYS A 57 -16.44 -54.24 -0.67
C LYS A 57 -16.95 -55.38 0.23
N ALA A 58 -16.25 -55.71 1.28
CA ALA A 58 -16.57 -56.86 2.19
C ALA A 58 -17.43 -56.45 3.39
N VAL A 59 -17.59 -55.16 3.67
CA VAL A 59 -18.26 -54.66 4.88
C VAL A 59 -19.61 -54.01 4.53
N ASP A 60 -20.70 -54.61 4.94
CA ASP A 60 -22.10 -54.17 4.74
C ASP A 60 -22.54 -53.10 5.77
N HIS A 61 -21.80 -52.02 5.95
CA HIS A 61 -22.24 -50.95 6.85
C HIS A 61 -23.00 -49.82 6.12
N ILE A 62 -23.04 -49.85 4.80
CA ILE A 62 -23.83 -48.96 3.96
C ILE A 62 -24.77 -49.79 3.12
N THR A 63 -26.06 -49.74 3.38
CA THR A 63 -27.08 -50.50 2.65
C THR A 63 -27.72 -49.69 1.51
N VAL A 64 -28.26 -50.40 0.50
CA VAL A 64 -28.92 -49.81 -0.66
C VAL A 64 -30.13 -48.94 -0.28
N ASN A 65 -30.75 -49.20 0.88
CA ASN A 65 -31.87 -48.36 1.39
C ASN A 65 -31.51 -46.91 1.65
N LEU A 66 -30.19 -46.57 1.70
CA LEU A 66 -29.71 -45.20 1.76
C LEU A 66 -29.84 -44.41 0.42
N LEU A 67 -30.17 -45.09 -0.64
CA LEU A 67 -30.31 -44.47 -1.98
C LEU A 67 -31.64 -43.71 -2.18
N THR A 68 -32.60 -43.85 -1.27
CA THR A 68 -33.95 -43.29 -1.43
C THR A 68 -34.13 -41.88 -0.96
N ALA A 69 -33.12 -41.31 -0.25
CA ALA A 69 -33.14 -39.92 0.21
C ALA A 69 -31.95 -39.12 -0.33
N PRO A 70 -32.11 -37.92 -0.85
CA PRO A 70 -31.05 -37.18 -1.55
C PRO A 70 -29.90 -36.67 -0.67
N GLN A 71 -30.08 -36.59 0.64
CA GLN A 71 -29.02 -36.25 1.60
C GLN A 71 -29.34 -36.88 2.96
N GLN A 72 -28.44 -37.69 3.51
CA GLN A 72 -28.61 -38.29 4.83
C GLN A 72 -27.32 -38.23 5.65
N LEU A 73 -27.51 -37.97 6.95
CA LEU A 73 -26.48 -38.08 7.98
C LEU A 73 -26.72 -39.33 8.79
N ILE A 74 -25.75 -40.27 8.83
CA ILE A 74 -25.92 -41.55 9.46
C ILE A 74 -24.74 -41.76 10.41
N THR A 75 -25.05 -42.02 11.67
CA THR A 75 -24.02 -42.42 12.64
C THR A 75 -23.81 -43.92 12.52
N CYS A 76 -22.59 -44.37 12.31
CA CYS A 76 -22.24 -45.78 12.32
C CYS A 76 -20.91 -46.03 13.03
N ARG A 77 -20.69 -47.31 13.42
CA ARG A 77 -19.40 -47.74 13.93
C ARG A 77 -18.65 -48.45 12.83
N ILE A 78 -17.46 -47.94 12.51
CA ILE A 78 -16.54 -48.60 11.58
C ILE A 78 -15.51 -49.36 12.37
N LYS A 79 -15.12 -50.53 11.84
CA LYS A 79 -14.05 -51.35 12.42
C LYS A 79 -12.73 -50.95 11.81
N LEU A 80 -11.83 -50.39 12.61
CA LEU A 80 -10.42 -50.20 12.28
C LEU A 80 -9.64 -51.48 12.69
N ALA A 81 -8.35 -51.58 12.37
CA ALA A 81 -7.56 -52.80 12.56
C ALA A 81 -7.70 -53.42 13.98
N GLU A 82 -7.65 -52.63 15.03
CA GLU A 82 -7.70 -53.13 16.43
C GLU A 82 -8.79 -52.47 17.29
N SER A 83 -9.62 -51.56 16.73
CA SER A 83 -10.64 -50.81 17.47
C SER A 83 -11.88 -50.53 16.65
N TYR A 84 -12.96 -50.16 17.35
CA TYR A 84 -14.16 -49.63 16.70
C TYR A 84 -14.20 -48.12 16.89
N GLN A 85 -14.48 -47.40 15.82
CA GLN A 85 -14.62 -45.92 15.85
C GLN A 85 -16.01 -45.51 15.39
N THR A 86 -16.61 -44.58 16.10
CA THR A 86 -17.90 -44.01 15.70
C THR A 86 -17.63 -42.91 14.69
N VAL A 87 -18.23 -43.02 13.53
CA VAL A 87 -18.16 -42.02 12.45
C VAL A 87 -19.56 -41.57 12.07
N LEU A 88 -19.67 -40.36 11.64
CA LEU A 88 -20.85 -39.83 10.98
C LEU A 88 -20.64 -39.92 9.47
N LEU A 89 -21.53 -40.61 8.78
CA LEU A 89 -21.53 -40.68 7.33
C LEU A 89 -22.44 -39.58 6.77
N HIS A 90 -21.90 -38.73 5.95
CA HIS A 90 -22.70 -37.83 5.12
C HIS A 90 -22.76 -38.42 3.71
N VAL A 91 -23.96 -38.78 3.28
CA VAL A 91 -24.21 -39.42 1.99
C VAL A 91 -24.86 -38.39 1.05
N SER A 92 -24.28 -38.17 -0.12
CA SER A 92 -24.83 -37.32 -1.17
C SER A 92 -24.86 -38.05 -2.51
N GLN A 93 -25.90 -37.82 -3.31
CA GLN A 93 -26.05 -38.40 -4.64
C GLN A 93 -25.65 -37.43 -5.73
N GLN A 94 -24.98 -37.90 -6.77
CA GLN A 94 -24.63 -37.12 -7.96
C GLN A 94 -24.80 -37.93 -9.20
N ILE A 95 -25.22 -37.28 -10.27
CA ILE A 95 -25.42 -37.92 -11.58
C ILE A 95 -24.24 -37.54 -12.50
N PHE A 96 -23.48 -38.54 -12.91
CA PHE A 96 -22.38 -38.40 -13.88
C PHE A 96 -22.69 -39.22 -15.12
N ALA A 97 -22.74 -38.59 -16.27
CA ALA A 97 -23.03 -39.24 -17.55
C ALA A 97 -24.27 -40.19 -17.51
N GLY A 98 -25.33 -39.77 -16.79
CA GLY A 98 -26.54 -40.55 -16.61
C GLY A 98 -26.46 -41.69 -15.60
N GLN A 99 -25.35 -41.81 -14.84
CA GLN A 99 -25.17 -42.81 -13.77
C GLN A 99 -25.18 -42.10 -12.41
N THR A 100 -25.90 -42.63 -11.45
CA THR A 100 -25.97 -42.13 -10.09
C THR A 100 -24.78 -42.67 -9.27
N LEU A 101 -23.97 -41.75 -8.73
CA LEU A 101 -22.88 -42.04 -7.82
C LEU A 101 -23.21 -41.51 -6.44
N LEU A 102 -22.81 -42.28 -5.39
CA LEU A 102 -22.95 -41.93 -3.99
C LEU A 102 -21.59 -41.46 -3.47
N PHE A 103 -21.54 -40.27 -2.97
CA PHE A 103 -20.37 -39.73 -2.27
C PHE A 103 -20.63 -39.85 -0.77
N VAL A 104 -19.75 -40.54 -0.06
CA VAL A 104 -19.87 -40.80 1.35
C VAL A 104 -18.66 -40.23 2.09
N ASP A 105 -18.89 -39.17 2.84
CA ASP A 105 -17.87 -38.58 3.72
C ASP A 105 -17.88 -39.30 5.09
N TYR A 106 -16.74 -39.78 5.51
CA TYR A 106 -16.55 -40.42 6.82
C TYR A 106 -15.99 -39.40 7.80
N ILE A 107 -16.81 -38.93 8.72
CA ILE A 107 -16.43 -37.92 9.68
C ILE A 107 -16.21 -38.61 11.03
N ASN A 108 -14.96 -38.54 11.47
CA ASN A 108 -14.59 -39.09 12.77
C ASN A 108 -15.17 -38.21 13.89
N ILE A 109 -16.10 -38.75 14.68
CA ILE A 109 -16.72 -38.08 15.83
C ILE A 109 -16.17 -38.55 17.18
N GLY A 110 -15.16 -39.42 17.19
CA GLY A 110 -14.61 -40.00 18.42
C GLY A 110 -15.55 -40.98 19.09
N ASN A 111 -15.18 -41.43 20.30
CA ASN A 111 -16.02 -42.34 21.09
C ASN A 111 -17.13 -41.64 21.89
N ASP A 112 -17.14 -40.33 21.91
CA ASP A 112 -18.18 -39.52 22.56
C ASP A 112 -19.38 -39.37 21.63
N GLN A 113 -20.56 -39.73 22.14
CA GLN A 113 -21.82 -39.43 21.45
C GLN A 113 -21.97 -37.93 21.41
N VAL A 114 -21.59 -37.30 20.30
CA VAL A 114 -21.97 -35.94 20.03
C VAL A 114 -23.43 -35.98 19.60
N ASP A 115 -24.32 -35.77 20.57
CA ASP A 115 -25.68 -35.40 20.30
C ASP A 115 -25.60 -34.03 19.62
N LEU A 116 -25.97 -33.94 18.34
CA LEU A 116 -25.94 -32.70 17.54
C LEU A 116 -26.94 -31.65 18.03
N ARG A 117 -27.68 -31.95 19.07
CA ARG A 117 -28.57 -31.02 19.74
C ARG A 117 -27.84 -30.36 20.92
N PRO A 118 -27.83 -29.04 21.03
CA PRO A 118 -27.32 -28.37 22.21
C PRO A 118 -28.09 -28.88 23.45
N ALA A 119 -27.39 -29.51 24.36
CA ALA A 119 -27.96 -30.28 25.51
C ALA A 119 -28.72 -29.41 26.54
N GLN A 120 -28.98 -28.12 26.28
CA GLN A 120 -29.56 -27.18 27.25
C GLN A 120 -30.59 -26.18 26.74
N ILE A 121 -31.21 -26.42 25.60
CA ILE A 121 -32.35 -25.57 25.21
C ILE A 121 -33.62 -26.43 25.26
N GLY A 122 -34.40 -26.23 26.32
CA GLY A 122 -35.70 -26.86 26.46
C GLY A 122 -36.57 -26.62 25.24
N HIS A 123 -37.11 -27.71 24.64
CA HIS A 123 -38.05 -27.72 23.52
C HIS A 123 -37.71 -26.77 22.34
N ILE A 124 -36.72 -27.15 21.51
CA ILE A 124 -36.67 -26.68 20.15
C ILE A 124 -37.77 -27.42 19.37
N PRO A 125 -38.76 -26.75 18.80
CA PRO A 125 -39.64 -27.43 17.86
C PRO A 125 -38.78 -27.93 16.70
N SER A 126 -38.84 -29.20 16.37
CA SER A 126 -38.28 -29.77 15.15
C SER A 126 -39.04 -29.18 13.97
N ASN A 127 -38.55 -28.05 13.44
CA ASN A 127 -39.18 -27.33 12.37
C ASN A 127 -38.10 -26.98 11.36
N GLU A 128 -38.21 -27.51 10.15
CA GLU A 128 -37.34 -27.23 8.99
C GLU A 128 -37.14 -25.72 8.72
N GLN A 129 -38.04 -24.90 9.27
CA GLN A 129 -37.98 -23.43 9.21
C GLN A 129 -36.77 -22.81 9.94
N TYR A 130 -36.21 -23.49 10.96
CA TYR A 130 -35.15 -22.95 11.83
C TYR A 130 -33.76 -23.55 11.57
N GLU A 131 -33.65 -24.48 10.65
CA GLU A 131 -32.41 -25.17 10.31
C GLU A 131 -31.91 -24.77 8.92
N ASP A 132 -30.62 -24.74 8.73
CA ASP A 132 -29.97 -24.56 7.41
C ASP A 132 -29.89 -25.92 6.71
N ASN A 133 -30.49 -26.02 5.55
CA ASN A 133 -30.62 -27.28 4.79
C ASN A 133 -29.28 -27.91 4.38
N LEU A 134 -28.21 -27.11 4.26
CA LEU A 134 -26.91 -27.63 3.86
C LEU A 134 -26.10 -28.16 5.05
N THR A 135 -26.06 -27.38 6.14
CA THR A 135 -25.15 -27.67 7.28
C THR A 135 -25.85 -28.35 8.44
N GLY A 136 -27.18 -28.32 8.51
CA GLY A 136 -27.95 -28.78 9.67
C GLY A 136 -27.82 -27.92 10.91
N LEU A 137 -27.12 -26.78 10.81
CA LEU A 137 -27.06 -25.79 11.87
C LEU A 137 -28.35 -24.99 11.95
N LEU A 138 -28.59 -24.34 13.08
CA LEU A 138 -29.64 -23.33 13.18
C LEU A 138 -29.36 -22.19 12.19
N ASN A 139 -30.41 -21.55 11.68
CA ASN A 139 -30.32 -20.50 10.68
C ASN A 139 -30.55 -19.10 11.26
N SER A 140 -30.50 -18.08 10.42
CA SER A 140 -30.74 -16.68 10.80
C SER A 140 -32.16 -16.40 11.30
N VAL A 141 -33.16 -17.21 10.92
CA VAL A 141 -34.55 -17.10 11.43
C VAL A 141 -34.61 -17.50 12.90
N TYR A 142 -33.93 -18.59 13.26
CA TYR A 142 -33.80 -19.00 14.66
C TYR A 142 -33.09 -17.91 15.49
N LEU A 143 -31.99 -17.36 14.99
CA LEU A 143 -31.24 -16.29 15.66
C LEU A 143 -32.15 -15.09 15.98
N THR A 144 -32.95 -14.68 14.99
CA THR A 144 -33.84 -13.54 15.15
C THR A 144 -34.98 -13.81 16.13
N SER A 145 -35.49 -15.05 16.18
CA SER A 145 -36.64 -15.45 17.00
C SER A 145 -36.25 -15.76 18.45
N PHE A 146 -35.12 -16.39 18.70
CA PHE A 146 -34.72 -16.95 19.98
C PHE A 146 -33.35 -16.49 20.49
N GLY A 147 -32.55 -15.85 19.66
CA GLY A 147 -31.19 -15.41 20.04
C GLY A 147 -31.19 -14.40 21.20
N GLN A 148 -32.21 -13.55 21.28
CA GLN A 148 -32.38 -12.59 22.39
C GLN A 148 -32.53 -13.32 23.73
N ASP A 149 -33.45 -14.26 23.81
CA ASP A 149 -33.71 -15.03 25.04
C ASP A 149 -32.48 -15.81 25.50
N TYR A 150 -31.70 -16.35 24.54
CA TYR A 150 -30.45 -17.04 24.85
C TYR A 150 -29.44 -16.09 25.49
N LEU A 151 -29.16 -14.93 24.87
CA LEU A 151 -28.19 -13.95 25.40
C LEU A 151 -28.61 -13.42 26.77
N ASP A 152 -29.90 -13.08 26.93
CA ASP A 152 -30.43 -12.56 28.18
C ASP A 152 -30.42 -13.61 29.31
N SER A 153 -30.63 -14.89 28.95
CA SER A 153 -30.51 -16.00 29.91
C SER A 153 -29.10 -16.13 30.46
N LYS A 154 -28.10 -16.04 29.60
CA LYS A 154 -26.68 -16.12 29.97
C LYS A 154 -26.25 -14.92 30.79
N LEU A 155 -26.69 -13.70 30.41
CA LEU A 155 -26.37 -12.47 31.15
C LEU A 155 -26.95 -12.50 32.57
N ARG A 156 -28.19 -13.05 32.76
CA ARG A 156 -28.82 -13.19 34.09
C ARG A 156 -28.07 -14.11 35.03
N VAL A 157 -27.38 -15.11 34.51
CA VAL A 157 -26.57 -16.04 35.33
C VAL A 157 -25.19 -15.43 35.66
N GLY A 158 -24.87 -14.23 35.16
CA GLY A 158 -23.62 -13.54 35.43
C GLY A 158 -22.51 -13.88 34.42
N ASP A 159 -22.83 -14.61 33.36
CA ASP A 159 -21.92 -14.85 32.25
C ASP A 159 -21.68 -13.58 31.43
N GLN A 160 -20.61 -13.56 30.66
CA GLN A 160 -20.33 -12.51 29.66
C GLN A 160 -20.59 -13.05 28.24
N PRO A 161 -21.84 -13.03 27.77
CA PRO A 161 -22.16 -13.54 26.45
C PRO A 161 -21.57 -12.64 25.36
N ARG A 162 -21.13 -13.24 24.29
CA ARG A 162 -20.56 -12.58 23.12
C ARG A 162 -21.12 -13.17 21.85
N ILE A 163 -21.20 -12.32 20.84
CA ILE A 163 -21.57 -12.68 19.49
C ILE A 163 -20.29 -12.67 18.67
N ILE A 164 -20.00 -13.81 18.04
CA ILE A 164 -18.84 -13.96 17.15
C ILE A 164 -19.38 -14.23 15.75
N MET A 165 -19.20 -13.32 14.83
CA MET A 165 -19.54 -13.50 13.42
C MET A 165 -18.28 -13.91 12.67
N PHE A 166 -18.32 -15.07 12.05
CA PHE A 166 -17.24 -15.60 11.21
C PHE A 166 -17.55 -15.38 9.73
N ASN A 167 -16.51 -15.12 8.95
CA ASN A 167 -16.50 -15.15 7.49
C ASN A 167 -15.40 -16.08 7.00
N ILE A 168 -15.74 -16.96 6.07
CA ILE A 168 -14.76 -17.88 5.45
C ILE A 168 -14.26 -17.25 4.17
N VAL A 169 -13.04 -16.73 4.24
CA VAL A 169 -12.42 -16.02 3.10
C VAL A 169 -11.94 -17.00 2.04
N GLY A 170 -12.13 -16.64 0.77
CA GLY A 170 -11.65 -17.42 -0.36
C GLY A 170 -12.61 -18.48 -0.87
N MET A 171 -13.88 -18.54 -0.41
CA MET A 171 -14.87 -19.53 -0.86
C MET A 171 -15.15 -19.46 -2.36
N HIS A 172 -15.13 -18.27 -2.94
CA HIS A 172 -15.31 -18.12 -4.40
C HIS A 172 -14.21 -18.85 -5.18
N GLY A 173 -12.96 -18.58 -4.88
CA GLY A 173 -11.81 -19.27 -5.49
C GLY A 173 -11.77 -20.77 -5.18
N TYR A 174 -12.25 -21.17 -3.99
CA TYR A 174 -12.42 -22.57 -3.67
C TYR A 174 -13.43 -23.24 -4.60
N ASN A 175 -14.59 -22.61 -4.81
CA ASN A 175 -15.65 -23.11 -5.70
C ASN A 175 -15.20 -23.15 -7.17
N GLU A 176 -14.44 -22.18 -7.63
CA GLU A 176 -13.88 -22.20 -8.99
C GLU A 176 -12.88 -23.35 -9.19
N HIS A 177 -12.08 -23.63 -8.18
CA HIS A 177 -11.03 -24.65 -8.28
C HIS A 177 -11.56 -26.08 -8.08
N PHE A 178 -12.48 -26.28 -7.10
CA PHE A 178 -12.96 -27.60 -6.68
C PHE A 178 -14.43 -27.89 -7.03
N GLY A 179 -15.16 -26.89 -7.52
CA GLY A 179 -16.59 -26.97 -7.81
C GLY A 179 -17.48 -26.68 -6.60
N TYR A 180 -18.71 -26.20 -6.88
CA TYR A 180 -19.69 -25.80 -5.84
C TYR A 180 -20.03 -26.90 -4.84
N LEU A 181 -20.10 -28.17 -5.29
CA LEU A 181 -20.38 -29.29 -4.40
C LEU A 181 -19.29 -29.55 -3.35
N GLU A 182 -18.03 -29.32 -3.72
CA GLU A 182 -16.93 -29.38 -2.76
C GLU A 182 -16.93 -28.17 -1.82
N GLY A 183 -17.32 -27.00 -2.31
CA GLY A 183 -17.56 -25.84 -1.47
C GLY A 183 -18.64 -26.11 -0.41
N ASP A 184 -19.76 -26.68 -0.80
CA ASP A 184 -20.83 -27.07 0.12
C ASP A 184 -20.33 -28.06 1.19
N ARG A 185 -19.57 -29.08 0.77
CA ARG A 185 -18.95 -30.04 1.70
C ARG A 185 -17.95 -29.36 2.64
N PHE A 186 -17.21 -28.39 2.12
CA PHE A 186 -16.28 -27.63 2.94
C PHE A 186 -16.99 -26.80 4.01
N LEU A 187 -18.09 -26.16 3.67
CA LEU A 187 -18.95 -25.44 4.62
C LEU A 187 -19.54 -26.38 5.69
N VAL A 188 -19.96 -27.59 5.30
CA VAL A 188 -20.41 -28.64 6.25
C VAL A 188 -19.27 -29.06 7.20
N ARG A 189 -18.03 -29.18 6.73
CA ARG A 189 -16.88 -29.49 7.61
C ARG A 189 -16.57 -28.34 8.56
N ILE A 190 -16.64 -27.09 8.09
CA ILE A 190 -16.47 -25.89 8.92
C ILE A 190 -17.55 -25.83 10.01
N SER A 191 -18.82 -26.09 9.66
CA SER A 191 -19.92 -26.07 10.63
C SER A 191 -19.69 -27.05 11.79
N ARG A 192 -19.16 -28.22 11.47
CA ARG A 192 -18.83 -29.24 12.49
C ARG A 192 -17.60 -28.88 13.32
N GLN A 193 -16.60 -28.28 12.68
CA GLN A 193 -15.45 -27.78 13.43
C GLN A 193 -15.88 -26.65 14.40
N LEU A 194 -16.82 -25.81 14.01
CA LEU A 194 -17.39 -24.78 14.90
C LEU A 194 -18.14 -25.41 16.08
N LEU A 195 -19.00 -26.43 15.84
CA LEU A 195 -19.68 -27.16 16.92
C LEU A 195 -18.68 -27.82 17.89
N ARG A 196 -17.60 -28.39 17.37
CA ARG A 196 -16.54 -28.99 18.20
C ARG A 196 -15.79 -27.96 19.04
N LEU A 197 -15.47 -26.80 18.45
CA LEU A 197 -14.75 -25.73 19.12
C LEU A 197 -15.62 -25.00 20.15
N PHE A 198 -16.92 -24.92 19.92
CA PHE A 198 -17.88 -24.21 20.76
C PHE A 198 -19.03 -25.12 21.25
N PRO A 199 -18.72 -26.18 22.03
CA PRO A 199 -19.71 -27.22 22.40
C PRO A 199 -20.87 -26.69 23.25
N ASP A 200 -20.59 -25.65 24.11
CA ASP A 200 -21.58 -25.04 25.00
C ASP A 200 -22.18 -23.75 24.45
N SER A 201 -22.10 -23.56 23.17
CA SER A 201 -22.49 -22.30 22.49
C SER A 201 -23.56 -22.56 21.44
N LEU A 202 -24.31 -21.54 21.10
CA LEU A 202 -25.25 -21.59 20.00
C LEU A 202 -24.50 -21.27 18.69
N VAL A 203 -24.41 -22.24 17.80
CA VAL A 203 -23.74 -22.13 16.52
C VAL A 203 -24.76 -22.11 15.40
N LEU A 204 -24.70 -21.09 14.54
CA LEU A 204 -25.67 -20.87 13.48
C LEU A 204 -24.97 -20.56 12.14
N ARG A 205 -25.59 -20.94 11.04
CA ARG A 205 -25.24 -20.43 9.72
C ARG A 205 -26.08 -19.20 9.42
N TYR A 206 -25.41 -18.07 9.23
CA TYR A 206 -26.10 -16.79 9.06
C TYR A 206 -26.52 -16.56 7.60
N ASN A 207 -25.60 -16.75 6.66
CA ASN A 207 -25.80 -16.78 5.21
C ASN A 207 -24.56 -17.41 4.54
N GLU A 208 -24.63 -17.72 3.28
CA GLU A 208 -23.58 -18.25 2.40
C GLU A 208 -22.36 -18.86 3.10
N ASP A 209 -21.33 -18.05 3.35
CA ASP A 209 -20.04 -18.39 3.97
C ASP A 209 -19.86 -17.80 5.38
N ARG A 210 -20.95 -17.28 6.00
CA ARG A 210 -20.92 -16.64 7.30
C ARG A 210 -21.64 -17.47 8.36
N PHE A 211 -20.97 -17.58 9.51
CA PHE A 211 -21.49 -18.26 10.69
C PHE A 211 -21.56 -17.30 11.87
N VAL A 212 -22.51 -17.52 12.76
CA VAL A 212 -22.63 -16.79 14.02
C VAL A 212 -22.55 -17.75 15.17
N VAL A 213 -21.78 -17.40 16.17
CA VAL A 213 -21.64 -18.15 17.42
C VAL A 213 -22.02 -17.23 18.59
N LEU A 214 -23.03 -17.63 19.38
CA LEU A 214 -23.33 -16.99 20.66
C LEU A 214 -22.66 -17.80 21.77
N SER A 215 -21.66 -17.22 22.43
CA SER A 215 -20.78 -17.95 23.34
C SER A 215 -20.48 -17.16 24.62
N THR A 216 -20.23 -17.88 25.71
CA THR A 216 -19.69 -17.33 26.96
C THR A 216 -18.21 -17.72 27.18
N SER A 217 -17.63 -18.48 26.24
CA SER A 217 -16.28 -19.04 26.32
C SER A 217 -15.20 -17.95 26.31
N ASN A 218 -14.28 -17.96 27.28
CA ASN A 218 -13.21 -16.97 27.38
C ASN A 218 -12.02 -17.26 26.44
N ASP A 219 -11.88 -18.49 25.97
CA ASP A 219 -10.82 -18.95 25.07
C ASP A 219 -11.16 -18.78 23.57
N TYR A 220 -12.12 -17.92 23.27
CA TYR A 220 -12.63 -17.69 21.91
C TYR A 220 -11.51 -17.32 20.91
N ILE A 221 -10.46 -16.61 21.35
CA ILE A 221 -9.32 -16.23 20.49
C ILE A 221 -8.56 -17.48 20.01
N GLU A 222 -8.27 -18.40 20.90
CA GLU A 222 -7.57 -19.65 20.54
C GLU A 222 -8.44 -20.53 19.63
N LYS A 223 -9.75 -20.53 19.84
CA LYS A 223 -10.72 -21.22 18.98
C LYS A 223 -10.78 -20.61 17.58
N ILE A 224 -10.71 -19.28 17.45
CA ILE A 224 -10.60 -18.61 16.14
C ILE A 224 -9.32 -19.03 15.43
N LYS A 225 -8.19 -19.03 16.12
CA LYS A 225 -6.90 -19.46 15.56
C LYS A 225 -6.90 -20.95 15.17
N GLU A 226 -7.60 -21.79 15.93
CA GLU A 226 -7.73 -23.23 15.59
C GLU A 226 -8.60 -23.42 14.35
N LEU A 227 -9.70 -22.68 14.21
CA LEU A 227 -10.52 -22.69 13.01
C LEU A 227 -9.73 -22.19 11.78
N GLN A 228 -8.91 -21.14 11.93
CA GLN A 228 -8.00 -20.66 10.89
C GLN A 228 -7.02 -21.76 10.46
N ARG A 229 -6.38 -22.44 11.42
CA ARG A 229 -5.48 -23.56 11.12
C ARG A 229 -6.19 -24.71 10.40
N PHE A 230 -7.45 -24.98 10.76
CA PHE A 230 -8.26 -25.97 10.08
C PHE A 230 -8.56 -25.56 8.63
N VAL A 231 -8.96 -24.30 8.38
CA VAL A 231 -9.23 -23.80 7.03
C VAL A 231 -7.97 -23.85 6.17
N LEU A 232 -6.83 -23.35 6.66
CA LEU A 232 -5.56 -23.33 5.92
C LEU A 232 -5.02 -24.73 5.58
N ARG A 233 -5.27 -25.75 6.41
CA ARG A 233 -4.91 -27.14 6.09
C ARG A 233 -5.71 -27.71 4.94
N ASN A 234 -6.93 -27.25 4.73
CA ASN A 234 -7.82 -27.73 3.68
C ASN A 234 -7.76 -26.84 2.43
N TYR A 235 -7.40 -25.57 2.59
CA TYR A 235 -7.27 -24.59 1.51
C TYR A 235 -6.24 -23.51 1.89
N SER A 236 -5.04 -23.62 1.31
CA SER A 236 -3.87 -22.82 1.71
C SER A 236 -3.99 -21.31 1.37
N VAL A 237 -4.91 -20.96 0.48
CA VAL A 237 -5.18 -19.55 0.06
C VAL A 237 -6.42 -18.99 0.78
N GLY A 238 -7.16 -19.82 1.50
CA GLY A 238 -8.32 -19.42 2.27
C GLY A 238 -7.97 -18.85 3.64
N GLY A 239 -9.00 -18.39 4.35
CA GLY A 239 -8.83 -17.86 5.70
C GLY A 239 -10.13 -17.78 6.48
N VAL A 240 -10.00 -17.38 7.74
CA VAL A 240 -11.12 -17.08 8.63
C VAL A 240 -10.96 -15.67 9.17
N LYS A 241 -12.04 -14.91 9.13
CA LYS A 241 -12.13 -13.62 9.81
C LYS A 241 -13.28 -13.65 10.80
N ALA A 242 -13.13 -12.95 11.93
CA ALA A 242 -14.15 -12.91 12.95
C ALA A 242 -14.38 -11.48 13.49
N GLY A 243 -15.64 -11.09 13.58
CA GLY A 243 -16.05 -9.88 14.29
C GLY A 243 -16.71 -10.26 15.61
N ILE A 244 -16.35 -9.62 16.70
CA ILE A 244 -16.76 -9.97 18.05
C ILE A 244 -17.47 -8.79 18.70
N TYR A 245 -18.62 -9.05 19.32
CA TYR A 245 -19.31 -8.09 20.16
C TYR A 245 -19.61 -8.69 21.53
N PHE A 246 -19.25 -7.99 22.60
CA PHE A 246 -19.61 -8.35 23.97
C PHE A 246 -21.00 -7.80 24.30
N TYR A 247 -21.95 -8.68 24.49
CA TYR A 247 -23.31 -8.30 24.82
C TYR A 247 -23.42 -7.97 26.32
N VAL A 248 -23.66 -6.69 26.62
CA VAL A 248 -23.67 -6.17 27.99
C VAL A 248 -24.99 -5.47 28.36
N ASN A 249 -25.84 -5.17 27.39
CA ASN A 249 -27.07 -4.44 27.60
C ASN A 249 -28.30 -5.29 27.24
N PRO A 250 -29.10 -5.76 28.21
CA PRO A 250 -30.28 -6.60 27.94
C PRO A 250 -31.43 -5.84 27.24
N ARG A 251 -31.33 -4.50 27.10
CA ARG A 251 -32.29 -3.72 26.33
C ARG A 251 -31.92 -3.61 24.85
N GLU A 252 -30.74 -4.07 24.50
CA GLU A 252 -30.29 -4.07 23.11
C GLU A 252 -30.89 -5.26 22.34
N SER A 253 -31.43 -4.98 21.15
CA SER A 253 -31.99 -6.03 20.31
C SER A 253 -30.90 -6.95 19.74
N ILE A 254 -31.23 -8.23 19.55
CA ILE A 254 -30.34 -9.22 18.91
C ILE A 254 -29.85 -8.72 17.52
N LYS A 255 -30.70 -8.03 16.76
CA LYS A 255 -30.34 -7.48 15.46
C LYS A 255 -29.23 -6.43 15.58
N SER A 256 -29.35 -5.50 16.56
CA SER A 256 -28.30 -4.50 16.83
C SER A 256 -26.98 -5.16 17.26
N ALA A 257 -27.07 -6.14 18.16
CA ALA A 257 -25.91 -6.85 18.67
C ALA A 257 -25.17 -7.64 17.58
N VAL A 258 -25.90 -8.30 16.70
CA VAL A 258 -25.36 -9.02 15.51
C VAL A 258 -24.77 -8.02 14.51
N ASP A 259 -25.41 -6.87 14.31
CA ASP A 259 -24.87 -5.82 13.42
C ASP A 259 -23.54 -5.27 13.92
N LYS A 260 -23.38 -5.08 15.24
CA LYS A 260 -22.09 -4.68 15.83
C LYS A 260 -20.99 -5.73 15.60
N ALA A 261 -21.29 -7.03 15.77
CA ALA A 261 -20.35 -8.07 15.45
C ALA A 261 -19.99 -8.07 13.94
N ARG A 262 -20.97 -7.81 13.06
CA ARG A 262 -20.77 -7.66 11.63
C ARG A 262 -19.86 -6.46 11.28
N LYS A 263 -20.08 -5.32 11.93
CA LYS A 263 -19.23 -4.14 11.77
C LYS A 263 -17.79 -4.41 12.20
N ALA A 264 -17.59 -5.09 13.32
CA ALA A 264 -16.28 -5.52 13.78
C ALA A 264 -15.60 -6.49 12.78
N LEU A 265 -16.36 -7.41 12.18
CA LEU A 265 -15.87 -8.29 11.13
C LEU A 265 -15.40 -7.51 9.89
N GLN A 266 -16.19 -6.56 9.41
CA GLN A 266 -15.82 -5.71 8.28
C GLN A 266 -14.59 -4.84 8.56
N TYR A 267 -14.36 -4.46 9.82
CA TYR A 267 -13.18 -3.69 10.23
C TYR A 267 -11.87 -4.46 10.09
N THR A 268 -11.89 -5.81 10.03
CA THR A 268 -10.67 -6.60 9.80
C THR A 268 -10.05 -6.37 8.42
N GLY A 269 -10.76 -5.73 7.47
CA GLY A 269 -10.27 -5.46 6.11
C GLY A 269 -9.89 -6.74 5.35
N ASP A 270 -9.01 -6.63 4.35
CA ASP A 270 -8.59 -7.77 3.52
C ASP A 270 -7.31 -8.45 4.03
N ASP A 271 -6.62 -7.86 5.00
CA ASP A 271 -5.39 -8.43 5.57
C ASP A 271 -5.68 -9.72 6.36
N LEU A 272 -5.23 -10.86 5.83
CA LEU A 272 -5.38 -12.18 6.46
C LEU A 272 -4.53 -12.38 7.72
N THR A 273 -3.64 -11.46 8.05
CA THR A 273 -2.87 -11.51 9.31
C THR A 273 -3.72 -11.08 10.51
N GLN A 274 -4.73 -10.22 10.30
CA GLN A 274 -5.69 -9.79 11.30
C GLN A 274 -6.93 -10.70 11.30
N LEU A 275 -6.91 -11.74 12.14
CA LEU A 275 -7.96 -12.76 12.15
C LEU A 275 -9.29 -12.29 12.76
N TYR A 276 -9.26 -11.33 13.69
CA TYR A 276 -10.48 -10.88 14.37
C TYR A 276 -10.37 -9.41 14.78
N HIS A 277 -11.52 -8.81 14.98
CA HIS A 277 -11.65 -7.51 15.65
C HIS A 277 -12.82 -7.54 16.65
N VAL A 278 -12.66 -6.81 17.74
CA VAL A 278 -13.72 -6.60 18.74
C VAL A 278 -14.42 -5.28 18.43
N PHE A 279 -15.74 -5.24 18.48
CA PHE A 279 -16.49 -3.99 18.37
C PHE A 279 -16.19 -3.10 19.58
N ASP A 280 -15.43 -2.06 19.36
CA ASP A 280 -15.01 -1.05 20.31
C ASP A 280 -15.46 0.35 19.86
N GLU A 281 -15.06 1.40 20.60
CA GLU A 281 -15.40 2.77 20.25
C GLU A 281 -14.81 3.21 18.91
N ASN A 282 -13.62 2.72 18.53
CA ASN A 282 -13.00 3.06 17.25
C ASN A 282 -13.82 2.49 16.06
N VAL A 283 -14.28 1.24 16.18
CA VAL A 283 -15.18 0.64 15.18
C VAL A 283 -16.49 1.42 15.12
N ARG A 284 -17.04 1.79 16.27
CA ARG A 284 -18.27 2.56 16.37
C ARG A 284 -18.15 3.91 15.69
N GLU A 285 -17.10 4.68 16.00
CA GLU A 285 -16.84 5.97 15.37
C GLU A 285 -16.68 5.87 13.86
N LYS A 286 -15.90 4.89 13.37
CA LYS A 286 -15.74 4.68 11.93
C LYS A 286 -17.08 4.46 11.21
N TYR A 287 -17.99 3.69 11.81
CA TYR A 287 -19.30 3.42 11.20
C TYR A 287 -20.29 4.57 11.35
N ILE A 288 -20.28 5.28 12.48
CA ILE A 288 -21.07 6.52 12.65
C ILE A 288 -20.60 7.54 11.60
N ASN A 289 -19.28 7.70 11.45
CA ASN A 289 -18.72 8.62 10.49
C ASN A 289 -19.05 8.22 9.04
N ARG A 290 -19.03 6.91 8.71
CA ARG A 290 -19.43 6.42 7.38
C ARG A 290 -20.88 6.74 7.07
N ASP A 291 -21.80 6.39 7.95
CA ASP A 291 -23.24 6.65 7.77
C ASP A 291 -23.52 8.16 7.70
N TYR A 292 -22.83 8.95 8.52
CA TYR A 292 -22.90 10.42 8.51
C TYR A 292 -22.43 10.99 7.17
N VAL A 293 -21.24 10.59 6.72
CA VAL A 293 -20.66 11.02 5.43
C VAL A 293 -21.63 10.74 4.28
N LEU A 294 -22.14 9.52 4.18
CA LEU A 294 -23.04 9.13 3.06
C LEU A 294 -24.37 9.87 3.09
N THR A 295 -24.90 10.15 4.29
CA THR A 295 -26.18 10.84 4.45
C THR A 295 -26.07 12.32 4.11
N HIS A 296 -24.95 12.98 4.48
CA HIS A 296 -24.80 14.42 4.36
C HIS A 296 -23.95 14.86 3.16
N PHE A 297 -23.31 13.92 2.43
CA PHE A 297 -22.39 14.26 1.35
C PHE A 297 -23.02 15.12 0.26
N GLN A 298 -24.23 14.77 -0.19
CA GLN A 298 -24.89 15.56 -1.22
C GLN A 298 -25.19 16.99 -0.73
N GLU A 299 -25.70 17.13 0.48
CA GLU A 299 -25.97 18.43 1.08
C GLU A 299 -24.68 19.25 1.26
N ALA A 300 -23.59 18.59 1.64
CA ALA A 300 -22.29 19.22 1.81
C ALA A 300 -21.72 19.77 0.48
N LEU A 301 -21.94 19.07 -0.63
CA LEU A 301 -21.61 19.59 -1.97
C LEU A 301 -22.49 20.77 -2.35
N ASP A 302 -23.82 20.64 -2.22
CA ASP A 302 -24.78 21.65 -2.65
C ASP A 302 -24.62 22.95 -1.85
N LYS A 303 -24.30 22.84 -0.56
CA LYS A 303 -24.08 24.00 0.34
C LYS A 303 -22.62 24.46 0.40
N ARG A 304 -21.75 23.84 -0.36
CA ARG A 304 -20.30 24.13 -0.37
C ARG A 304 -19.68 24.07 1.04
N TRP A 305 -20.06 23.08 1.83
CA TRP A 305 -19.38 22.78 3.09
C TRP A 305 -18.03 22.11 2.84
N ILE A 306 -17.89 21.43 1.70
CA ILE A 306 -16.60 20.89 1.25
C ILE A 306 -15.93 21.95 0.38
N LYS A 307 -14.73 22.37 0.82
CA LYS A 307 -13.98 23.46 0.20
C LYS A 307 -12.53 23.11 0.00
N PRO A 308 -11.85 23.66 -1.04
CA PRO A 308 -10.41 23.58 -1.15
C PRO A 308 -9.75 24.48 -0.10
N TYR A 309 -8.72 23.95 0.55
CA TYR A 309 -7.74 24.66 1.36
C TYR A 309 -6.43 24.63 0.59
N TYR A 310 -5.67 25.69 0.59
CA TYR A 310 -4.51 25.87 -0.24
C TYR A 310 -3.23 25.82 0.59
N GLN A 311 -2.30 24.93 0.20
CA GLN A 311 -0.98 24.84 0.82
C GLN A 311 0.08 25.31 -0.18
N MET A 312 1.00 26.18 0.27
CA MET A 312 2.03 26.79 -0.58
C MET A 312 3.08 25.77 -1.00
N GLU A 313 3.42 25.81 -2.29
CA GLU A 313 4.61 25.18 -2.86
C GLU A 313 5.69 26.24 -3.08
N ILE A 314 6.89 25.97 -2.59
CA ILE A 314 8.01 26.90 -2.63
C ILE A 314 9.07 26.42 -3.62
N ARG A 315 9.49 27.28 -4.53
CA ARG A 315 10.65 27.02 -5.39
C ARG A 315 11.91 26.94 -4.54
N SER A 316 12.53 25.79 -4.46
CA SER A 316 13.73 25.56 -3.64
C SER A 316 14.87 26.52 -3.98
N LEU A 317 15.06 26.83 -5.27
CA LEU A 317 16.14 27.70 -5.76
C LEU A 317 15.97 29.16 -5.31
N THR A 318 14.75 29.69 -5.43
CA THR A 318 14.47 31.12 -5.22
C THR A 318 13.89 31.44 -3.86
N GLY A 319 13.28 30.45 -3.20
CA GLY A 319 12.49 30.62 -1.98
C GLY A 319 11.12 31.28 -2.22
N GLN A 320 10.72 31.49 -3.49
CA GLN A 320 9.45 32.11 -3.86
C GLN A 320 8.33 31.09 -3.95
N ILE A 321 7.09 31.55 -3.73
CA ILE A 321 5.88 30.74 -3.90
C ILE A 321 5.67 30.53 -5.40
N CYS A 322 5.66 29.25 -5.84
CA CYS A 322 5.55 28.86 -7.25
C CYS A 322 4.29 28.03 -7.56
N GLY A 323 3.54 27.62 -6.54
CA GLY A 323 2.30 26.86 -6.68
C GLY A 323 1.53 26.78 -5.37
N TYR A 324 0.37 26.15 -5.46
CA TYR A 324 -0.47 25.75 -4.34
C TYR A 324 -1.03 24.35 -4.58
N GLU A 325 -1.15 23.55 -3.55
CA GLU A 325 -1.96 22.34 -3.58
C GLU A 325 -3.34 22.61 -2.99
N ALA A 326 -4.40 22.16 -3.68
CA ALA A 326 -5.78 22.25 -3.22
C ALA A 326 -6.17 20.98 -2.47
N LEU A 327 -6.34 21.09 -1.19
CA LEU A 327 -6.66 20.00 -0.25
C LEU A 327 -8.11 20.11 0.23
N ALA A 328 -8.93 19.11 -0.03
CA ALA A 328 -10.32 19.10 0.41
C ALA A 328 -10.45 19.17 1.93
N ARG A 329 -11.38 20.02 2.42
CA ARG A 329 -11.79 20.13 3.82
C ARG A 329 -13.30 20.19 3.89
N TRP A 330 -13.89 19.34 4.72
CA TRP A 330 -15.32 19.37 4.96
C TRP A 330 -15.60 20.15 6.25
N ILE A 331 -16.20 21.33 6.10
CA ILE A 331 -16.56 22.22 7.20
C ILE A 331 -18.03 22.02 7.50
N ASP A 332 -18.32 21.09 8.38
CA ASP A 332 -19.67 20.73 8.72
C ASP A 332 -20.24 21.66 9.79
N PRO A 333 -21.48 22.19 9.62
CA PRO A 333 -22.08 23.07 10.62
C PRO A 333 -22.36 22.43 11.97
N ALA A 334 -22.59 21.11 12.02
CA ALA A 334 -22.89 20.37 13.25
C ALA A 334 -21.65 19.74 13.88
N GLU A 335 -20.79 19.11 13.04
CA GLU A 335 -19.62 18.32 13.50
C GLU A 335 -18.31 19.12 13.44
N GLY A 336 -18.32 20.34 12.88
CA GLY A 336 -17.12 21.14 12.70
C GLY A 336 -16.26 20.66 11.52
N VAL A 337 -14.94 20.68 11.68
CA VAL A 337 -14.01 20.31 10.60
C VAL A 337 -13.81 18.80 10.57
N LEU A 338 -14.35 18.12 9.56
CA LEU A 338 -14.09 16.71 9.32
C LEU A 338 -12.74 16.53 8.61
N SER A 339 -11.91 15.63 9.16
CA SER A 339 -10.63 15.27 8.56
C SER A 339 -10.82 14.52 7.23
N PRO A 340 -9.98 14.74 6.20
CA PRO A 340 -9.98 13.94 4.97
C PRO A 340 -9.99 12.44 5.21
N ALA A 341 -9.27 11.95 6.23
CA ALA A 341 -9.25 10.54 6.61
C ALA A 341 -10.64 9.97 7.00
N VAL A 342 -11.60 10.82 7.39
CA VAL A 342 -12.96 10.40 7.75
C VAL A 342 -13.81 10.14 6.51
N PHE A 343 -13.68 10.96 5.46
CA PHE A 343 -14.63 10.94 4.34
C PHE A 343 -14.04 10.43 3.02
N ILE A 344 -12.73 10.64 2.73
CA ILE A 344 -12.15 10.23 1.43
C ILE A 344 -12.31 8.72 1.22
N GLY A 345 -11.84 7.88 2.14
CA GLY A 345 -11.95 6.42 2.01
C GLY A 345 -13.40 5.93 1.91
N VAL A 346 -14.34 6.59 2.60
CA VAL A 346 -15.79 6.28 2.49
C VAL A 346 -16.31 6.57 1.09
N LEU A 347 -15.92 7.71 0.51
CA LEU A 347 -16.36 8.12 -0.83
C LEU A 347 -15.70 7.29 -1.93
N GLU A 348 -14.47 6.86 -1.74
CA GLU A 348 -13.80 5.91 -2.64
C GLU A 348 -14.49 4.55 -2.65
N ASP A 349 -14.73 3.95 -1.46
CA ASP A 349 -15.41 2.67 -1.31
C ASP A 349 -16.82 2.65 -1.93
N THR A 350 -17.47 3.80 -1.97
CA THR A 350 -18.84 3.97 -2.49
C THR A 350 -18.90 4.55 -3.90
N HIS A 351 -17.75 4.75 -4.54
CA HIS A 351 -17.61 5.35 -5.87
C HIS A 351 -18.25 6.74 -6.00
N LEU A 352 -18.22 7.53 -4.91
CA LEU A 352 -18.73 8.89 -4.88
C LEU A 352 -17.62 9.95 -4.90
N ILE A 353 -16.35 9.54 -4.78
CA ILE A 353 -15.20 10.44 -4.69
C ILE A 353 -15.08 11.35 -5.92
N ASN A 354 -15.41 10.85 -7.11
CA ASN A 354 -15.38 11.63 -8.36
C ASN A 354 -16.21 12.92 -8.27
N ARG A 355 -17.31 12.90 -7.54
CA ARG A 355 -18.17 14.07 -7.35
C ARG A 355 -17.53 15.11 -6.43
N LEU A 356 -16.76 14.63 -5.43
CA LEU A 356 -15.96 15.50 -4.58
C LEU A 356 -14.84 16.15 -5.38
N ASP A 357 -14.04 15.35 -6.12
CA ASP A 357 -12.86 15.84 -6.83
C ASP A 357 -13.26 16.84 -7.93
N LEU A 358 -14.30 16.55 -8.69
CA LEU A 358 -14.87 17.51 -9.67
C LEU A 358 -15.39 18.78 -9.00
N SER A 359 -16.01 18.68 -7.81
CA SER A 359 -16.46 19.86 -7.07
C SER A 359 -15.30 20.73 -6.59
N ILE A 360 -14.21 20.12 -6.12
CA ILE A 360 -12.99 20.85 -5.74
C ILE A 360 -12.36 21.51 -6.96
N ILE A 361 -12.24 20.79 -8.07
CA ILE A 361 -11.71 21.33 -9.33
C ILE A 361 -12.55 22.51 -9.83
N GLU A 362 -13.87 22.43 -9.75
CA GLU A 362 -14.76 23.53 -10.13
C GLU A 362 -14.53 24.77 -9.25
N GLN A 363 -14.43 24.60 -7.92
CA GLN A 363 -14.17 25.70 -6.99
C GLN A 363 -12.78 26.31 -7.21
N VAL A 364 -11.76 25.48 -7.50
CA VAL A 364 -10.41 25.96 -7.86
C VAL A 364 -10.46 26.79 -9.15
N CYS A 365 -11.13 26.30 -10.18
CA CYS A 365 -11.28 27.05 -11.45
C CYS A 365 -12.05 28.35 -11.27
N GLU A 366 -13.09 28.39 -10.43
CA GLU A 366 -13.86 29.58 -10.08
C GLU A 366 -12.95 30.61 -9.38
N MET A 367 -12.18 30.20 -8.39
CA MET A 367 -11.21 31.05 -7.69
C MET A 367 -10.16 31.62 -8.65
N LEU A 368 -9.54 30.78 -9.49
CA LEU A 368 -8.55 31.18 -10.48
C LEU A 368 -9.14 32.22 -11.47
N ALA A 369 -10.37 32.02 -11.95
CA ALA A 369 -11.05 32.95 -12.84
C ALA A 369 -11.32 34.31 -12.15
N SER A 370 -11.77 34.28 -10.88
CA SER A 370 -11.95 35.47 -10.05
C SER A 370 -10.64 36.23 -9.88
N CYS A 371 -9.55 35.55 -9.58
CA CYS A 371 -8.23 36.17 -9.43
C CYS A 371 -7.76 36.81 -10.75
N TYR A 372 -7.94 36.11 -11.88
CA TYR A 372 -7.58 36.61 -13.20
C TYR A 372 -8.35 37.89 -13.55
N GLN A 373 -9.68 37.92 -13.34
CA GLN A 373 -10.52 39.10 -13.56
C GLN A 373 -10.12 40.29 -12.68
N ARG A 374 -9.76 40.01 -11.42
CA ARG A 374 -9.35 41.01 -10.43
C ARG A 374 -7.89 41.42 -10.55
N LYS A 375 -7.13 40.81 -11.48
CA LYS A 375 -5.69 41.01 -11.67
C LYS A 375 -4.89 40.71 -10.38
N ILE A 376 -5.34 39.75 -9.60
CA ILE A 376 -4.60 39.23 -8.45
C ILE A 376 -3.57 38.23 -9.00
N PRO A 377 -2.28 38.39 -8.70
CA PRO A 377 -1.27 37.42 -9.11
C PRO A 377 -1.51 36.11 -8.34
N ILE A 378 -1.86 35.08 -9.07
CA ILE A 378 -2.08 33.74 -8.52
C ILE A 378 -1.12 32.77 -9.17
N GLN A 379 -0.69 31.75 -8.43
CA GLN A 379 0.15 30.68 -8.90
C GLN A 379 -0.71 29.49 -9.40
N PRO A 380 -0.13 28.56 -10.17
CA PRO A 380 -0.78 27.31 -10.52
C PRO A 380 -1.25 26.56 -9.28
N VAL A 381 -2.33 25.81 -9.45
CA VAL A 381 -2.90 24.98 -8.37
C VAL A 381 -2.91 23.52 -8.81
N SER A 382 -2.40 22.64 -7.97
CA SER A 382 -2.50 21.20 -8.16
C SER A 382 -3.76 20.66 -7.47
N VAL A 383 -4.36 19.65 -8.07
CA VAL A 383 -5.59 19.00 -7.61
C VAL A 383 -5.43 17.47 -7.68
N ASN A 384 -5.91 16.80 -6.67
CA ASN A 384 -5.86 15.36 -6.56
C ASN A 384 -6.96 14.69 -7.38
N LEU A 385 -6.64 13.55 -8.02
CA LEU A 385 -7.58 12.61 -8.63
C LEU A 385 -7.42 11.23 -8.01
N SER A 386 -8.54 10.65 -7.58
CA SER A 386 -8.60 9.29 -7.06
C SER A 386 -8.55 8.25 -8.19
N ARG A 387 -8.09 7.05 -7.88
CA ARG A 387 -8.17 5.88 -8.79
C ARG A 387 -9.60 5.62 -9.29
N VAL A 388 -10.60 5.91 -8.48
CA VAL A 388 -12.02 5.69 -8.79
C VAL A 388 -12.48 6.59 -9.94
N ASP A 389 -11.93 7.80 -10.08
CA ASP A 389 -12.28 8.74 -11.15
C ASP A 389 -12.03 8.15 -12.53
N PHE A 390 -10.93 7.42 -12.68
CA PHE A 390 -10.56 6.76 -13.93
C PHE A 390 -11.44 5.55 -14.26
N GLN A 391 -12.19 5.03 -13.28
CA GLN A 391 -13.08 3.87 -13.44
C GLN A 391 -14.52 4.28 -13.76
N VAL A 392 -14.99 5.39 -13.17
CA VAL A 392 -16.43 5.72 -13.18
C VAL A 392 -16.83 6.71 -14.25
N CYS A 393 -15.88 7.50 -14.81
CA CYS A 393 -16.19 8.50 -15.85
C CYS A 393 -14.98 8.75 -16.78
N ASP A 394 -15.20 9.47 -17.88
CA ASP A 394 -14.09 10.09 -18.65
C ASP A 394 -13.62 11.34 -17.91
N ILE A 395 -12.76 11.13 -16.89
CA ILE A 395 -12.32 12.20 -15.99
C ILE A 395 -11.62 13.33 -16.75
N PHE A 396 -10.89 13.03 -17.83
CA PHE A 396 -10.29 14.07 -18.66
C PHE A 396 -11.37 14.99 -19.25
N ALA A 397 -12.42 14.42 -19.83
CA ALA A 397 -13.49 15.21 -20.44
C ALA A 397 -14.20 16.11 -19.43
N GLU A 398 -14.47 15.60 -18.22
CA GLU A 398 -15.10 16.37 -17.14
C GLU A 398 -14.21 17.52 -16.64
N VAL A 399 -12.95 17.24 -16.33
CA VAL A 399 -11.98 18.25 -15.86
C VAL A 399 -11.76 19.32 -16.91
N ASP A 400 -11.55 18.94 -18.18
CA ASP A 400 -11.31 19.90 -19.26
C ASP A 400 -12.57 20.74 -19.59
N ALA A 401 -13.76 20.16 -19.47
CA ALA A 401 -15.02 20.90 -19.60
C ALA A 401 -15.17 21.97 -18.51
N ILE A 402 -14.88 21.63 -17.24
CA ILE A 402 -14.87 22.59 -16.13
C ILE A 402 -13.86 23.71 -16.42
N ARG A 403 -12.59 23.37 -16.66
CA ARG A 403 -11.55 24.35 -16.95
C ARG A 403 -11.93 25.29 -18.09
N ARG A 404 -12.46 24.76 -19.21
CA ARG A 404 -12.89 25.56 -20.37
C ARG A 404 -14.04 26.51 -20.04
N ARG A 405 -15.00 26.06 -19.20
CA ARG A 405 -16.12 26.88 -18.72
C ARG A 405 -15.61 28.16 -18.04
N TYR A 406 -14.59 28.01 -17.19
CA TYR A 406 -13.97 29.15 -16.50
C TYR A 406 -12.83 29.83 -17.28
N LYS A 407 -12.50 29.35 -18.50
CA LYS A 407 -11.47 29.87 -19.38
C LYS A 407 -10.06 29.92 -18.75
N ILE A 408 -9.74 28.91 -17.94
CA ILE A 408 -8.43 28.80 -17.29
C ILE A 408 -7.44 28.12 -18.25
N PRO A 409 -6.20 28.67 -18.44
CA PRO A 409 -5.15 27.95 -19.14
C PRO A 409 -4.77 26.65 -18.44
N THR A 410 -4.39 25.60 -19.19
CA THR A 410 -3.97 24.31 -18.62
C THR A 410 -2.76 24.44 -17.70
N SER A 411 -1.88 25.41 -17.97
CA SER A 411 -0.70 25.70 -17.14
C SER A 411 -1.01 26.07 -15.68
N TYR A 412 -2.26 26.51 -15.39
CA TYR A 412 -2.69 26.87 -14.03
C TYR A 412 -3.30 25.73 -13.25
N LEU A 413 -3.61 24.60 -13.88
CA LEU A 413 -4.20 23.42 -13.22
C LEU A 413 -3.28 22.21 -13.41
N LYS A 414 -2.74 21.68 -12.33
CA LYS A 414 -1.89 20.50 -12.31
C LYS A 414 -2.70 19.32 -11.77
N ILE A 415 -2.46 18.13 -12.30
CA ILE A 415 -3.19 16.93 -11.94
C ILE A 415 -2.28 16.02 -11.09
N GLU A 416 -2.71 15.70 -9.87
CA GLU A 416 -2.00 14.78 -9.00
C GLU A 416 -2.66 13.41 -9.00
N ILE A 417 -1.85 12.35 -9.07
CA ILE A 417 -2.30 10.96 -9.11
C ILE A 417 -1.47 10.16 -8.11
N LEU A 418 -2.16 9.49 -7.17
CA LEU A 418 -1.53 8.63 -6.17
C LEU A 418 -0.76 7.48 -6.82
N GLU A 419 0.41 7.12 -6.28
CA GLU A 419 1.21 5.97 -6.71
C GLU A 419 0.38 4.68 -6.79
N SER A 420 -0.49 4.43 -5.82
CA SER A 420 -1.33 3.22 -5.74
C SER A 420 -2.32 3.06 -6.92
N THR A 421 -2.68 4.15 -7.59
CA THR A 421 -3.57 4.14 -8.77
C THR A 421 -2.97 3.40 -9.95
N LEU A 422 -1.64 3.46 -10.10
CA LEU A 422 -0.89 2.88 -11.22
C LEU A 422 -1.00 1.35 -11.32
N THR A 423 -1.16 0.69 -10.19
CA THR A 423 -1.27 -0.78 -10.13
C THR A 423 -2.71 -1.27 -10.30
N THR A 424 -3.70 -0.40 -10.09
CA THR A 424 -5.11 -0.79 -10.00
C THR A 424 -5.84 -0.69 -11.35
N VAL A 425 -5.52 0.35 -12.15
CA VAL A 425 -6.23 0.67 -13.41
C VAL A 425 -5.27 1.14 -14.53
N PRO A 426 -4.25 0.34 -14.88
CA PRO A 426 -3.13 0.81 -15.70
C PRO A 426 -3.55 1.25 -17.10
N GLU A 427 -4.50 0.59 -17.75
CA GLU A 427 -4.92 0.91 -19.13
C GLU A 427 -5.76 2.17 -19.19
N GLN A 428 -6.78 2.30 -18.31
CA GLN A 428 -7.64 3.48 -18.23
C GLN A 428 -6.84 4.71 -17.85
N LEU A 429 -5.92 4.55 -16.89
CA LEU A 429 -5.04 5.61 -16.45
C LEU A 429 -4.14 6.11 -17.58
N ARG A 430 -3.46 5.19 -18.31
CA ARG A 430 -2.60 5.56 -19.45
C ARG A 430 -3.37 6.35 -20.49
N ALA A 431 -4.55 5.87 -20.89
CA ALA A 431 -5.39 6.56 -21.87
C ALA A 431 -5.83 7.95 -21.41
N ALA A 432 -6.09 8.14 -20.12
CA ALA A 432 -6.43 9.45 -19.55
C ALA A 432 -5.20 10.37 -19.48
N MET A 433 -4.05 9.87 -19.05
CA MET A 433 -2.78 10.63 -19.00
C MET A 433 -2.38 11.15 -20.39
N ASP A 434 -2.48 10.31 -21.43
CA ASP A 434 -2.21 10.70 -22.80
C ASP A 434 -3.10 11.87 -23.25
N LYS A 435 -4.40 11.85 -22.88
CA LYS A 435 -5.33 12.95 -23.17
C LYS A 435 -4.96 14.23 -22.43
N PHE A 436 -4.60 14.12 -21.13
CA PHE A 436 -4.18 15.28 -20.33
C PHE A 436 -2.90 15.91 -20.89
N HIS A 437 -1.87 15.12 -21.20
CA HIS A 437 -0.63 15.61 -21.82
C HIS A 437 -0.87 16.23 -23.19
N ALA A 438 -1.68 15.60 -24.05
CA ALA A 438 -2.03 16.14 -25.36
C ALA A 438 -2.76 17.51 -25.27
N ALA A 439 -3.50 17.75 -24.19
CA ALA A 439 -4.15 19.01 -23.91
C ALA A 439 -3.23 20.06 -23.22
N GLY A 440 -2.01 19.66 -22.82
CA GLY A 440 -1.00 20.53 -22.20
C GLY A 440 -1.12 20.65 -20.68
N TYR A 441 -1.74 19.68 -19.99
CA TYR A 441 -1.67 19.59 -18.54
C TYR A 441 -0.36 18.94 -18.10
N GLN A 442 0.10 19.28 -16.90
CA GLN A 442 1.14 18.52 -16.20
C GLN A 442 0.50 17.51 -15.26
N ILE A 443 1.10 16.32 -15.22
CA ILE A 443 0.67 15.22 -14.36
C ILE A 443 1.77 14.93 -13.35
N TRP A 444 1.41 14.93 -12.08
CA TRP A 444 2.30 14.75 -10.96
C TRP A 444 2.00 13.41 -10.26
N MET A 445 3.06 12.67 -9.93
CA MET A 445 2.92 11.48 -9.11
C MET A 445 2.95 11.86 -7.64
N ASP A 446 1.91 11.49 -6.90
CA ASP A 446 1.79 11.77 -5.47
C ASP A 446 2.16 10.57 -4.60
N ASP A 447 2.60 10.84 -3.35
CA ASP A 447 2.98 9.86 -2.33
C ASP A 447 4.09 8.88 -2.75
N PHE A 448 5.07 9.31 -3.55
CA PHE A 448 6.15 8.44 -4.00
C PHE A 448 6.95 7.85 -2.85
N GLY A 449 7.00 6.50 -2.81
CA GLY A 449 7.73 5.72 -1.83
C GLY A 449 6.89 5.21 -0.66
N SER A 450 5.59 5.51 -0.64
CA SER A 450 4.64 4.93 0.31
C SER A 450 4.24 3.49 -0.05
N GLY A 451 4.45 3.05 -1.33
CA GLY A 451 4.04 1.78 -1.90
C GLY A 451 5.17 0.81 -2.27
N TYR A 452 4.81 -0.44 -2.63
CA TYR A 452 5.77 -1.53 -2.93
C TYR A 452 6.32 -1.54 -4.37
N SER A 453 5.89 -0.65 -5.28
CA SER A 453 6.17 -0.79 -6.73
C SER A 453 6.68 0.46 -7.43
N SER A 454 7.07 1.48 -6.69
CA SER A 454 7.39 2.85 -7.16
C SER A 454 8.28 2.94 -8.40
N LEU A 455 9.38 2.17 -8.45
CA LEU A 455 10.36 2.25 -9.55
C LEU A 455 9.86 1.63 -10.86
N ASN A 456 9.03 0.57 -10.79
CA ASN A 456 8.46 -0.03 -11.99
C ASN A 456 7.46 0.92 -12.67
N ASN A 457 6.72 1.66 -11.88
CA ASN A 457 5.71 2.60 -12.36
C ASN A 457 6.33 3.76 -13.13
N LEU A 458 7.47 4.29 -12.67
CA LEU A 458 8.20 5.36 -13.38
C LEU A 458 8.76 4.96 -14.75
N LYS A 459 8.91 3.65 -15.01
CA LYS A 459 9.32 3.14 -16.31
C LYS A 459 8.17 3.15 -17.34
N ASP A 460 6.94 2.96 -16.84
CA ASP A 460 5.80 2.66 -17.70
C ASP A 460 4.86 3.87 -17.91
N PHE A 461 5.01 4.93 -17.11
CA PHE A 461 4.18 6.15 -17.15
C PHE A 461 5.03 7.40 -17.14
N ASP A 462 4.64 8.39 -17.95
CA ASP A 462 5.31 9.68 -18.05
C ASP A 462 4.72 10.67 -17.03
N PHE A 463 5.55 11.14 -16.10
CA PHE A 463 5.18 12.15 -15.12
C PHE A 463 6.05 13.39 -15.29
N ASP A 464 5.46 14.56 -15.09
CA ASP A 464 6.18 15.85 -15.14
C ASP A 464 6.86 16.14 -13.79
N LEU A 465 6.27 15.68 -12.68
CA LEU A 465 6.80 15.92 -11.33
C LEU A 465 6.52 14.74 -10.42
N LEU A 466 7.47 14.46 -9.52
CA LEU A 466 7.43 13.46 -8.48
C LEU A 466 7.34 14.13 -7.10
N LYS A 467 6.24 13.90 -6.36
CA LYS A 467 6.09 14.34 -4.96
C LYS A 467 6.66 13.26 -4.05
N ILE A 468 7.72 13.60 -3.34
CA ILE A 468 8.44 12.71 -2.41
C ILE A 468 7.74 12.79 -1.07
N ASP A 469 7.19 11.66 -0.61
CA ASP A 469 6.41 11.56 0.63
C ASP A 469 7.22 11.95 1.86
N MET A 470 6.55 12.57 2.83
CA MET A 470 7.10 13.01 4.12
C MET A 470 7.76 11.89 4.94
N ILE A 471 7.48 10.61 4.65
CA ILE A 471 8.07 9.47 5.37
C ILE A 471 9.59 9.48 5.32
N PHE A 472 10.17 9.99 4.22
CA PHE A 472 11.62 10.10 4.06
C PHE A 472 12.24 11.21 4.91
N LEU A 473 11.43 12.18 5.40
CA LEU A 473 11.87 13.22 6.33
C LEU A 473 11.68 12.83 7.80
N ARG A 474 10.99 11.72 8.09
CA ARG A 474 10.85 11.23 9.47
C ARG A 474 12.21 10.87 10.05
N ASN A 475 12.47 11.31 11.30
CA ASN A 475 13.74 11.11 11.99
C ASN A 475 14.96 11.65 11.22
N PHE A 476 14.78 12.71 10.42
CA PHE A 476 15.79 13.30 9.55
C PHE A 476 17.13 13.56 10.26
N GLN A 477 17.12 14.09 11.50
CA GLN A 477 18.33 14.42 12.27
C GLN A 477 19.12 13.20 12.72
N THR A 478 18.49 12.04 12.89
CA THR A 478 19.09 10.83 13.46
C THR A 478 19.35 9.73 12.43
N ASN A 479 18.74 9.81 11.26
CA ASN A 479 18.78 8.77 10.24
C ASN A 479 19.56 9.21 8.98
N SER A 480 20.87 8.97 8.99
CA SER A 480 21.73 9.28 7.83
C SER A 480 21.36 8.52 6.54
N ARG A 481 20.64 7.39 6.63
CA ARG A 481 20.17 6.64 5.45
C ARG A 481 19.07 7.41 4.70
N SER A 482 18.24 8.17 5.42
CA SER A 482 17.21 9.02 4.79
C SER A 482 17.84 10.07 3.88
N HIS A 483 18.97 10.66 4.28
CA HIS A 483 19.71 11.62 3.46
C HIS A 483 20.23 11.00 2.17
N ILE A 484 20.75 9.76 2.24
CA ILE A 484 21.24 9.04 1.06
C ILE A 484 20.07 8.73 0.12
N ILE A 485 18.96 8.20 0.65
CA ILE A 485 17.78 7.83 -0.14
C ILE A 485 17.19 9.04 -0.84
N LEU A 486 16.98 10.16 -0.12
CA LEU A 486 16.46 11.40 -0.70
C LEU A 486 17.35 11.90 -1.84
N ARG A 487 18.68 11.87 -1.67
CA ARG A 487 19.62 12.27 -2.70
C ARG A 487 19.52 11.39 -3.94
N GLU A 488 19.46 10.06 -3.76
CA GLU A 488 19.36 9.11 -4.88
C GLU A 488 18.00 9.22 -5.59
N ILE A 489 16.89 9.52 -4.88
CA ILE A 489 15.58 9.77 -5.50
C ILE A 489 15.63 11.03 -6.37
N VAL A 490 16.18 12.13 -5.85
CA VAL A 490 16.31 13.39 -6.62
C VAL A 490 17.24 13.19 -7.83
N ASP A 491 18.37 12.50 -7.66
CA ASP A 491 19.31 12.18 -8.75
C ASP A 491 18.64 11.35 -9.85
N MET A 492 17.91 10.32 -9.47
CA MET A 492 17.14 9.47 -10.39
C MET A 492 16.09 10.29 -11.16
N ALA A 493 15.28 11.09 -10.47
CA ALA A 493 14.25 11.90 -11.10
C ALA A 493 14.86 12.86 -12.14
N LYS A 494 15.97 13.53 -11.81
CA LYS A 494 16.71 14.40 -12.73
C LYS A 494 17.22 13.67 -13.98
N HIS A 495 17.71 12.42 -13.84
CA HIS A 495 18.14 11.61 -14.98
C HIS A 495 16.98 11.19 -15.89
N LEU A 496 15.78 11.04 -15.33
CA LEU A 496 14.55 10.75 -16.07
C LEU A 496 13.89 12.01 -16.67
N GLY A 497 14.39 13.23 -16.36
CA GLY A 497 13.78 14.49 -16.78
C GLY A 497 12.51 14.84 -16.00
N ILE A 498 12.34 14.27 -14.82
CA ILE A 498 11.18 14.46 -13.94
C ILE A 498 11.54 15.48 -12.85
N HIS A 499 10.69 16.48 -12.63
CA HIS A 499 10.84 17.43 -11.53
C HIS A 499 10.56 16.76 -10.18
N THR A 500 11.00 17.40 -9.10
CA THR A 500 10.79 16.90 -7.75
C THR A 500 10.17 17.94 -6.83
N LEU A 501 9.22 17.49 -6.00
CA LEU A 501 8.68 18.22 -4.86
C LEU A 501 8.81 17.34 -3.63
N CYS A 502 9.34 17.86 -2.53
CA CYS A 502 9.38 17.12 -1.27
C CYS A 502 8.35 17.69 -0.30
N GLU A 503 7.50 16.78 0.21
CA GLU A 503 6.44 17.09 1.16
C GLU A 503 6.91 17.01 2.60
N GLY A 504 6.10 17.57 3.53
CA GLY A 504 6.32 17.45 4.96
C GLY A 504 7.58 18.14 5.46
N VAL A 505 8.03 19.20 4.79
CA VAL A 505 9.16 20.00 5.27
C VAL A 505 8.74 20.77 6.51
N GLU A 506 9.33 20.46 7.68
CA GLU A 506 8.98 21.04 8.97
C GLU A 506 10.08 21.95 9.54
N SER A 507 11.33 21.81 9.08
CA SER A 507 12.45 22.57 9.60
C SER A 507 13.30 23.24 8.50
N LYS A 508 14.04 24.27 8.91
CA LYS A 508 14.97 24.97 8.04
C LYS A 508 16.10 24.06 7.55
N GLU A 509 16.58 23.17 8.41
CA GLU A 509 17.65 22.22 8.11
C GLU A 509 17.22 21.24 7.01
N GLN A 510 15.96 20.77 7.04
CA GLN A 510 15.40 19.93 5.99
C GLN A 510 15.33 20.70 4.67
N ALA A 511 14.83 21.95 4.68
CA ALA A 511 14.74 22.80 3.50
C ALA A 511 16.13 23.09 2.88
N GLU A 512 17.14 23.39 3.69
CA GLU A 512 18.51 23.63 3.24
C GLU A 512 19.14 22.36 2.63
N PHE A 513 18.92 21.20 3.25
CA PHE A 513 19.40 19.93 2.72
C PHE A 513 18.76 19.60 1.38
N LEU A 514 17.42 19.68 1.28
CA LEU A 514 16.68 19.41 0.03
C LEU A 514 17.12 20.36 -1.09
N ARG A 515 17.35 21.62 -0.76
CA ARG A 515 17.93 22.58 -1.70
C ARG A 515 19.33 22.18 -2.15
N ALA A 516 20.17 21.70 -1.24
CA ALA A 516 21.55 21.32 -1.51
C ALA A 516 21.64 20.09 -2.43
N ILE A 517 20.69 19.17 -2.32
CA ILE A 517 20.60 17.99 -3.21
C ILE A 517 19.84 18.28 -4.54
N GLY A 518 19.33 19.50 -4.75
CA GLY A 518 18.70 19.91 -6.01
C GLY A 518 17.23 19.56 -6.15
N CYS A 519 16.50 19.33 -5.05
CA CYS A 519 15.05 19.22 -5.08
C CYS A 519 14.42 20.52 -5.59
N ASP A 520 13.46 20.46 -6.54
CA ASP A 520 12.96 21.64 -7.24
C ASP A 520 11.98 22.47 -6.43
N ARG A 521 11.08 21.76 -5.72
CA ARG A 521 10.02 22.39 -4.94
C ARG A 521 9.95 21.77 -3.56
N LEU A 522 9.46 22.55 -2.60
CA LEU A 522 9.33 22.19 -1.20
C LEU A 522 7.93 22.56 -0.72
N GLN A 523 7.34 21.67 0.08
CA GLN A 523 6.03 21.86 0.70
C GLN A 523 6.05 21.36 2.13
N GLY A 524 5.41 22.08 3.06
CA GLY A 524 5.31 21.63 4.44
C GLY A 524 5.02 22.75 5.43
N PHE A 525 4.87 22.37 6.70
CA PHE A 525 4.49 23.29 7.77
C PHE A 525 5.56 24.32 8.12
N HIS A 526 6.79 24.11 7.67
CA HIS A 526 7.82 25.13 7.73
C HIS A 526 7.45 26.41 6.95
N PHE A 527 6.71 26.26 5.86
CA PHE A 527 6.30 27.37 4.99
C PHE A 527 4.86 27.80 5.26
N SER A 528 3.91 26.87 5.18
CA SER A 528 2.50 27.12 5.49
C SER A 528 1.77 25.84 5.84
N LYS A 529 0.70 25.99 6.64
CA LYS A 529 -0.38 24.98 6.73
C LYS A 529 -1.36 25.22 5.57
N PRO A 530 -2.19 24.23 5.21
CA PRO A 530 -3.33 24.47 4.33
C PRO A 530 -4.27 25.55 4.92
N ILE A 531 -4.57 26.60 4.14
CA ILE A 531 -5.39 27.73 4.56
C ILE A 531 -6.58 27.92 3.61
N PRO A 532 -7.71 28.45 4.07
CA PRO A 532 -8.87 28.71 3.22
C PRO A 532 -8.58 29.83 2.19
N GLU A 533 -9.42 29.89 1.14
CA GLU A 533 -9.26 30.87 0.02
C GLU A 533 -9.13 32.32 0.51
N GLU A 534 -9.99 32.72 1.45
CA GLU A 534 -10.01 34.08 1.97
C GLU A 534 -8.69 34.47 2.63
N GLU A 535 -8.10 33.56 3.38
CA GLU A 535 -6.81 33.76 4.05
C GLU A 535 -5.67 33.76 3.04
N MET A 536 -5.68 32.85 2.06
CA MET A 536 -4.70 32.81 0.95
C MET A 536 -4.71 34.17 0.18
N LEU A 537 -5.88 34.67 -0.19
CA LEU A 537 -6.00 35.96 -0.90
C LEU A 537 -5.55 37.14 -0.03
N ALA A 538 -5.78 37.08 1.28
CA ALA A 538 -5.26 38.07 2.22
C ALA A 538 -3.72 38.00 2.33
N GLU A 539 -3.15 36.80 2.35
CA GLU A 539 -1.71 36.61 2.36
C GLU A 539 -1.02 37.12 1.09
N ILE A 540 -1.61 36.89 -0.09
CA ILE A 540 -1.08 37.46 -1.35
C ILE A 540 -0.93 38.97 -1.26
N LYS A 541 -1.93 39.65 -0.70
CA LYS A 541 -1.89 41.11 -0.51
C LYS A 541 -0.84 41.55 0.52
N ARG A 542 -0.71 40.78 1.61
CA ARG A 542 0.21 41.09 2.71
C ARG A 542 1.69 40.88 2.35
N ARG A 543 2.00 39.78 1.67
CA ARG A 543 3.39 39.41 1.31
C ARG A 543 3.95 40.27 0.19
N GLY A 544 3.11 40.68 -0.74
CA GLY A 544 3.53 41.44 -1.93
C GLY A 544 4.13 40.56 -3.03
N LEU A 545 4.26 41.13 -4.23
CA LEU A 545 4.65 40.42 -5.46
C LEU A 545 6.07 39.81 -5.42
N ALA A 546 6.95 40.35 -4.61
CA ALA A 546 8.35 39.87 -4.56
C ALA A 546 8.51 38.45 -4.00
N GLU A 547 7.55 37.98 -3.21
CA GLU A 547 7.56 36.61 -2.64
C GLU A 547 6.95 35.58 -3.58
N TYR A 548 6.38 36.01 -4.70
CA TYR A 548 5.77 35.12 -5.69
C TYR A 548 6.62 35.01 -6.95
N GLU A 549 6.77 33.81 -7.45
CA GLU A 549 7.43 33.55 -8.72
C GLU A 549 6.56 34.14 -9.85
N PRO A 550 7.12 35.03 -10.74
CA PRO A 550 6.36 35.52 -11.88
C PRO A 550 5.98 34.35 -12.79
N GLN A 551 4.71 34.21 -13.11
CA GLN A 551 4.19 33.09 -13.93
C GLN A 551 4.96 32.95 -15.27
N GLU A 552 5.29 34.07 -15.90
CA GLU A 552 6.04 34.08 -17.14
C GLU A 552 7.49 33.56 -17.00
N MET A 553 7.95 33.29 -15.77
CA MET A 553 9.27 32.73 -15.47
C MET A 553 9.22 31.28 -15.03
N ASN A 554 8.04 30.66 -14.91
CA ASN A 554 7.93 29.25 -14.48
C ASN A 554 8.74 28.33 -15.39
N ASP A 555 8.56 28.41 -16.72
CA ASP A 555 9.31 27.60 -17.69
C ASP A 555 10.83 27.85 -17.60
N TYR A 556 11.23 29.06 -17.25
CA TYR A 556 12.64 29.40 -17.06
C TYR A 556 13.23 28.71 -15.85
N TYR A 557 12.51 28.71 -14.69
CA TYR A 557 12.98 28.07 -13.49
C TYR A 557 12.80 26.54 -13.55
N ASP A 558 11.75 26.03 -14.19
CA ASP A 558 11.57 24.61 -14.42
C ASP A 558 12.73 24.05 -15.25
N LYS A 559 13.13 24.73 -16.32
CA LYS A 559 14.29 24.34 -17.13
C LYS A 559 15.62 24.38 -16.36
N ILE A 560 15.78 25.27 -15.39
CA ILE A 560 16.93 25.26 -14.49
C ILE A 560 16.84 24.05 -13.55
N GLY A 561 15.65 23.76 -13.07
CA GLY A 561 15.36 22.60 -12.23
C GLY A 561 15.72 21.26 -12.87
N GLU A 562 15.63 21.10 -14.19
CA GLU A 562 16.11 19.90 -14.91
C GLU A 562 17.60 19.63 -14.72
N THR A 563 18.37 20.65 -14.31
CA THR A 563 19.82 20.52 -14.17
C THR A 563 20.17 19.70 -12.92
N ASN A 564 20.83 18.56 -13.12
CA ASN A 564 21.35 17.78 -12.01
C ASN A 564 22.60 18.44 -11.42
N ILE A 565 22.48 19.00 -10.22
CA ILE A 565 23.59 19.65 -9.52
C ILE A 565 24.43 18.67 -8.68
N LEU A 566 23.99 17.43 -8.55
CA LEU A 566 24.71 16.36 -7.83
C LEU A 566 25.77 15.69 -8.72
N VAL A 567 25.51 15.67 -10.03
CA VAL A 567 26.45 15.19 -11.04
C VAL A 567 27.04 16.39 -11.74
N ASN A 568 28.37 16.50 -11.81
CA ASN A 568 28.97 17.60 -12.53
C ASN A 568 28.57 17.56 -14.02
N PRO A 569 27.69 18.46 -14.51
CA PRO A 569 27.21 18.47 -15.86
C PRO A 569 28.29 18.82 -16.90
N MET A 570 29.50 19.15 -16.43
CA MET A 570 30.64 19.53 -17.25
C MET A 570 31.54 18.33 -17.62
N VAL A 571 31.39 17.18 -16.92
CA VAL A 571 32.23 16.01 -17.08
C VAL A 571 31.50 14.90 -17.83
N SER A 572 31.08 15.19 -19.07
CA SER A 572 30.44 14.16 -19.91
C SER A 572 31.41 13.09 -20.49
N HIS A 573 32.74 13.23 -20.28
CA HIS A 573 33.73 12.39 -20.96
C HIS A 573 34.88 11.85 -20.08
N ILE A 574 34.86 12.00 -18.78
CA ILE A 574 35.90 11.41 -17.92
C ILE A 574 35.37 10.17 -17.19
N SER A 575 35.93 9.04 -17.62
CA SER A 575 35.84 7.69 -17.11
C SER A 575 35.16 7.47 -15.75
N GLN A 576 34.31 6.47 -15.69
CA GLN A 576 33.51 5.88 -14.61
C GLN A 576 34.15 5.67 -13.22
N GLY A 577 35.34 6.25 -12.95
CA GLY A 577 36.09 6.05 -11.71
C GLY A 577 36.02 7.20 -10.67
N ILE A 578 35.42 8.36 -11.00
CA ILE A 578 35.49 9.56 -10.14
C ILE A 578 34.07 9.99 -9.71
N LYS A 579 33.24 9.06 -9.27
CA LYS A 579 31.85 9.30 -8.84
C LYS A 579 31.68 10.06 -7.51
N HIS A 580 32.72 10.46 -6.81
CA HIS A 580 32.63 10.96 -5.42
C HIS A 580 33.40 12.25 -5.11
N LEU A 581 33.84 13.00 -6.13
CA LEU A 581 34.44 14.31 -5.85
C LEU A 581 33.38 15.38 -6.14
N GLU A 582 32.82 15.96 -5.07
CA GLU A 582 31.98 17.15 -5.16
C GLU A 582 32.84 18.30 -5.74
N MET A 583 32.55 18.71 -6.97
CA MET A 583 33.20 19.89 -7.54
C MET A 583 32.50 21.17 -7.06
N PRO A 584 33.26 22.24 -6.78
CA PRO A 584 32.70 23.55 -6.48
C PRO A 584 31.80 24.03 -7.61
N LEU A 585 30.49 24.21 -7.30
CA LEU A 585 29.45 24.55 -8.28
C LEU A 585 28.60 25.70 -7.79
N ALA A 586 28.30 26.66 -8.69
CA ALA A 586 27.38 27.75 -8.45
C ALA A 586 26.39 27.92 -9.61
N LEU A 587 25.14 28.28 -9.29
CA LEU A 587 24.17 28.78 -10.27
C LEU A 587 24.16 30.30 -10.23
N ILE A 588 24.49 30.91 -11.36
CA ILE A 588 24.65 32.37 -11.50
C ILE A 588 23.74 32.91 -12.60
N GLU A 589 22.88 33.84 -12.25
CA GLU A 589 22.03 34.57 -13.20
C GLU A 589 22.71 35.84 -13.64
N ARG A 590 22.79 36.02 -14.95
CA ARG A 590 23.13 37.30 -15.56
C ARG A 590 21.84 38.12 -15.78
N ARG A 591 21.73 39.27 -15.13
CA ARG A 591 20.58 40.16 -15.19
C ARG A 591 20.86 41.37 -16.13
N PRO A 592 19.81 42.16 -16.51
CA PRO A 592 19.96 43.41 -17.18
C PRO A 592 21.01 44.30 -16.49
N GLY A 593 21.77 45.11 -17.29
CA GLY A 593 22.89 45.87 -16.73
C GLY A 593 24.14 45.04 -16.40
N LYS A 594 24.19 43.77 -16.84
CA LYS A 594 25.31 42.85 -16.62
C LYS A 594 25.55 42.57 -15.12
N GLN A 595 24.52 42.64 -14.29
CA GLN A 595 24.59 42.23 -12.91
C GLN A 595 24.60 40.71 -12.80
N LEU A 596 25.44 40.15 -11.92
CA LEU A 596 25.54 38.72 -11.64
C LEU A 596 24.98 38.44 -10.26
N VAL A 597 24.01 37.49 -10.18
CA VAL A 597 23.34 37.10 -8.96
C VAL A 597 23.56 35.58 -8.74
N TYR A 598 24.10 35.24 -7.60
CA TYR A 598 24.33 33.87 -7.20
C TYR A 598 23.06 33.32 -6.52
N TYR A 599 22.41 32.36 -7.15
CA TYR A 599 21.23 31.70 -6.60
C TYR A 599 21.56 30.52 -5.71
N PHE A 600 22.64 29.81 -6.06
CA PHE A 600 23.04 28.60 -5.36
C PHE A 600 24.57 28.44 -5.41
N THR A 601 25.13 27.88 -4.33
CA THR A 601 26.51 27.41 -4.24
C THR A 601 26.51 26.11 -3.41
N ASN A 602 27.16 25.06 -3.91
CA ASN A 602 27.29 23.82 -3.17
C ASN A 602 28.37 23.91 -2.08
N PHE A 603 28.44 22.90 -1.20
CA PHE A 603 29.41 22.92 -0.10
C PHE A 603 30.86 23.03 -0.58
N ALA A 604 31.21 22.34 -1.66
CA ALA A 604 32.56 22.39 -2.21
C ALA A 604 32.91 23.81 -2.71
N TYR A 605 31.95 24.55 -3.30
CA TYR A 605 32.12 25.94 -3.67
C TYR A 605 32.31 26.86 -2.46
N GLN A 606 31.48 26.64 -1.42
CA GLN A 606 31.59 27.41 -0.17
C GLN A 606 32.91 27.12 0.55
N ASP A 607 33.38 25.89 0.55
CA ASP A 607 34.67 25.49 1.13
C ASP A 607 35.83 26.15 0.39
N GLU A 608 35.78 26.20 -0.94
CA GLU A 608 36.79 26.91 -1.72
C GLU A 608 36.80 28.42 -1.43
N LEU A 609 35.63 29.07 -1.33
CA LEU A 609 35.55 30.45 -0.91
C LEU A 609 36.09 30.67 0.52
N THR A 610 35.78 29.74 1.43
CA THR A 610 36.24 29.81 2.84
C THR A 610 37.76 29.72 2.93
N ARG A 611 38.42 28.91 2.11
CA ARG A 611 39.91 28.88 2.01
C ARG A 611 40.51 30.24 1.64
N HIS A 612 39.72 31.04 0.93
CA HIS A 612 40.04 32.41 0.57
C HIS A 612 39.44 33.45 1.52
N HIS A 613 38.89 33.03 2.69
CA HIS A 613 38.26 33.88 3.70
C HIS A 613 37.06 34.70 3.13
N LEU A 614 36.28 34.10 2.26
CA LEU A 614 35.14 34.76 1.60
C LEU A 614 33.84 33.97 1.85
N THR A 615 32.72 34.69 1.92
CA THR A 615 31.38 34.16 1.85
C THR A 615 30.85 34.28 0.40
N PRO A 616 29.81 33.49 -0.01
CA PRO A 616 29.18 33.62 -1.32
C PRO A 616 28.67 35.04 -1.63
N ALA A 617 28.16 35.75 -0.60
CA ALA A 617 27.66 37.12 -0.75
C ALA A 617 28.81 38.12 -0.98
N GLU A 618 29.91 38.00 -0.26
CA GLU A 618 31.11 38.83 -0.46
C GLU A 618 31.76 38.56 -1.82
N TRP A 619 31.82 37.25 -2.20
CA TRP A 619 32.31 36.88 -3.54
C TRP A 619 31.46 37.47 -4.65
N GLN A 620 30.12 37.35 -4.54
CA GLN A 620 29.20 37.98 -5.49
C GLN A 620 29.47 39.51 -5.63
N LYS A 621 29.71 40.20 -4.51
CA LYS A 621 30.05 41.62 -4.50
C LYS A 621 31.38 41.88 -5.23
N ILE A 622 32.43 41.13 -4.86
CA ILE A 622 33.78 41.22 -5.48
C ILE A 622 33.68 41.01 -7.00
N VAL A 623 32.94 39.96 -7.43
CA VAL A 623 32.76 39.66 -8.87
C VAL A 623 32.03 40.79 -9.58
N ASN A 624 30.98 41.38 -8.99
CA ASN A 624 30.22 42.48 -9.58
C ASN A 624 31.01 43.80 -9.61
N ASP A 625 31.86 44.07 -8.62
CA ASP A 625 32.65 45.31 -8.49
C ASP A 625 33.99 45.20 -9.22
N SER A 626 34.51 44.01 -9.46
CA SER A 626 35.81 43.78 -10.10
C SER A 626 35.71 43.73 -11.63
N LEU A 627 36.31 44.68 -12.33
CA LEU A 627 36.40 44.67 -13.78
C LEU A 627 37.05 43.37 -14.31
N LYS A 628 38.07 42.85 -13.65
CA LYS A 628 38.79 41.62 -14.05
C LYS A 628 37.90 40.37 -13.97
N TYR A 629 37.31 40.11 -12.83
CA TYR A 629 36.51 38.89 -12.62
C TYR A 629 35.20 38.96 -13.40
N LYS A 630 34.49 40.09 -13.37
CA LYS A 630 33.24 40.30 -14.10
C LYS A 630 33.41 40.17 -15.60
N SER A 631 34.45 40.78 -16.20
CA SER A 631 34.68 40.70 -17.64
C SER A 631 35.01 39.28 -18.10
N LEU A 632 35.83 38.54 -17.30
CA LEU A 632 36.13 37.13 -17.56
C LEU A 632 34.85 36.27 -17.56
N LEU A 633 34.07 36.37 -16.50
CA LEU A 633 32.85 35.60 -16.35
C LEU A 633 31.84 35.90 -17.48
N LEU A 634 31.61 37.18 -17.76
CA LEU A 634 30.74 37.63 -18.87
C LEU A 634 31.20 37.15 -20.25
N SER A 635 32.53 37.09 -20.46
CA SER A 635 33.13 36.58 -21.70
C SER A 635 32.88 35.07 -21.85
N LEU A 636 33.10 34.32 -20.79
CA LEU A 636 32.84 32.87 -20.76
C LEU A 636 31.35 32.55 -20.93
N MET A 637 30.48 33.31 -20.25
CA MET A 637 29.01 33.23 -20.37
C MET A 637 28.56 33.47 -21.80
N ALA A 638 29.04 34.53 -22.45
CA ALA A 638 28.71 34.85 -23.83
C ALA A 638 29.20 33.74 -24.80
N LYS A 639 30.41 33.24 -24.59
CA LYS A 639 30.98 32.16 -25.37
C LYS A 639 30.17 30.85 -25.20
N SER A 640 29.85 30.47 -23.96
CA SER A 640 29.06 29.27 -23.66
C SER A 640 27.66 29.33 -24.28
N LYS A 641 26.97 30.49 -24.20
CA LYS A 641 25.66 30.69 -24.82
C LYS A 641 25.73 30.56 -26.35
N LYS A 642 26.78 31.10 -26.99
CA LYS A 642 26.97 31.04 -28.45
C LYS A 642 27.25 29.62 -28.94
N VAL A 643 28.12 28.90 -28.24
CA VAL A 643 28.58 27.54 -28.63
C VAL A 643 27.62 26.46 -28.15
N LYS A 644 26.68 26.78 -27.24
CA LYS A 644 25.81 25.82 -26.52
C LYS A 644 26.59 24.72 -25.81
N ALA A 645 27.80 25.01 -25.34
CA ALA A 645 28.72 24.08 -24.68
C ALA A 645 29.42 24.76 -23.51
N CYS A 646 30.17 23.99 -22.72
CA CYS A 646 30.99 24.53 -21.66
C CYS A 646 32.11 25.45 -22.21
N SER A 647 32.40 26.53 -21.49
CA SER A 647 33.52 27.43 -21.76
C SER A 647 34.41 27.55 -20.53
N THR A 648 35.71 27.39 -20.73
CA THR A 648 36.71 27.40 -19.67
C THR A 648 37.62 28.63 -19.77
N GLY A 649 38.00 29.19 -18.62
CA GLY A 649 38.98 30.26 -18.48
C GLY A 649 39.72 30.21 -17.15
N MET A 650 40.87 30.88 -17.03
CA MET A 650 41.63 30.95 -15.79
C MET A 650 41.15 32.16 -14.96
N LEU A 651 40.81 31.90 -13.71
CA LEU A 651 40.40 32.90 -12.73
C LEU A 651 41.64 33.65 -12.17
N ASP A 652 42.67 32.87 -11.86
CA ASP A 652 44.01 33.31 -11.45
C ASP A 652 45.06 32.29 -11.97
N ASP A 653 46.30 32.42 -11.49
CA ASP A 653 47.40 31.56 -11.95
C ASP A 653 47.23 30.07 -11.55
N ARG A 654 46.27 29.74 -10.70
CA ARG A 654 46.05 28.40 -10.17
C ARG A 654 44.65 27.86 -10.38
N SER A 655 43.65 28.75 -10.45
CA SER A 655 42.24 28.36 -10.47
C SER A 655 41.59 28.53 -11.84
N SER A 656 40.96 27.47 -12.34
CA SER A 656 40.16 27.50 -13.56
C SER A 656 38.67 27.74 -13.24
N LEU A 657 37.99 28.38 -14.17
CA LEU A 657 36.56 28.62 -14.11
C LEU A 657 35.90 28.03 -15.37
N GLU A 658 34.91 27.19 -15.16
CA GLU A 658 34.11 26.61 -16.24
C GLU A 658 32.68 27.11 -16.15
N VAL A 659 32.09 27.45 -17.29
CA VAL A 659 30.77 28.06 -17.38
C VAL A 659 29.95 27.37 -18.47
N LYS A 660 28.72 26.95 -18.13
CA LYS A 660 27.75 26.38 -19.10
C LYS A 660 26.43 27.14 -18.99
N HIS A 661 25.87 27.54 -20.13
CA HIS A 661 24.55 28.19 -20.23
C HIS A 661 23.46 27.12 -19.99
N LEU A 662 22.45 27.44 -19.17
CA LEU A 662 21.34 26.53 -18.84
C LEU A 662 20.03 26.97 -19.48
N ALA A 663 19.62 28.22 -19.21
CA ALA A 663 18.33 28.74 -19.62
C ALA A 663 18.39 30.26 -19.87
N CYS A 664 17.47 30.79 -20.66
CA CYS A 664 17.30 32.22 -20.84
C CYS A 664 15.84 32.62 -20.82
N TYR A 665 15.58 33.85 -20.30
CA TYR A 665 14.28 34.49 -20.34
C TYR A 665 14.47 36.01 -20.51
N LYS A 666 14.02 36.55 -21.64
CA LYS A 666 14.29 37.96 -22.03
C LYS A 666 15.78 38.29 -21.92
N ASP A 667 16.13 39.26 -21.07
CA ASP A 667 17.51 39.70 -20.83
C ASP A 667 18.19 38.98 -19.63
N ARG A 668 17.61 37.88 -19.12
CA ARG A 668 18.16 37.08 -18.05
C ARG A 668 18.67 35.76 -18.62
N ASP A 669 19.85 35.38 -18.17
CA ASP A 669 20.46 34.09 -18.54
C ASP A 669 20.98 33.39 -17.28
N MET A 670 20.67 32.11 -17.10
CA MET A 670 21.21 31.28 -16.03
C MET A 670 22.38 30.44 -16.53
N TYR A 671 23.39 30.39 -15.69
CA TYR A 671 24.60 29.63 -15.97
C TYR A 671 24.94 28.77 -14.76
N ILE A 672 25.45 27.56 -15.02
CA ILE A 672 26.17 26.77 -14.03
C ILE A 672 27.65 27.08 -14.17
N CYS A 673 28.31 27.35 -13.05
CA CYS A 673 29.72 27.69 -12.99
C CYS A 673 30.44 26.78 -12.00
N THR A 674 31.59 26.24 -12.37
CA THR A 674 32.48 25.48 -11.48
C THR A 674 33.83 26.19 -11.37
N ILE A 675 34.41 26.08 -10.18
CA ILE A 675 35.79 26.51 -9.93
C ILE A 675 36.65 25.26 -9.82
N GLY A 676 37.70 25.19 -10.62
CA GLY A 676 38.65 24.08 -10.60
C GLY A 676 40.06 24.58 -10.38
N GLU A 677 40.78 23.90 -9.49
CA GLU A 677 42.23 24.02 -9.34
C GLU A 677 42.85 22.77 -9.97
N PHE A 678 43.25 22.83 -11.24
CA PHE A 678 43.67 21.67 -12.02
C PHE A 678 44.86 20.92 -11.41
N GLY A 679 45.83 21.63 -10.78
CA GLY A 679 46.98 21.01 -10.15
C GLY A 679 46.67 20.32 -8.83
N HIS A 680 45.82 20.92 -7.99
CA HIS A 680 45.44 20.37 -6.68
C HIS A 680 44.53 19.16 -6.80
N TYR A 681 43.69 19.11 -7.80
CA TYR A 681 42.77 18.01 -8.09
C TYR A 681 43.52 16.71 -8.43
N ILE A 682 44.62 16.81 -9.20
CA ILE A 682 45.47 15.66 -9.56
C ILE A 682 46.26 15.20 -8.30
N ASP A 683 46.76 16.13 -7.49
CA ASP A 683 47.51 15.78 -6.31
C ASP A 683 46.65 15.18 -5.19
N LYS A 684 45.42 15.65 -5.01
CA LYS A 684 44.46 15.09 -4.06
C LYS A 684 44.07 13.67 -4.46
N THR A 685 43.85 13.43 -5.76
CA THR A 685 43.56 12.09 -6.28
C THR A 685 44.73 11.14 -6.11
N ARG A 686 45.99 11.62 -6.27
CA ARG A 686 47.20 10.87 -6.00
C ARG A 686 47.43 10.60 -4.51
N GLN A 687 47.18 11.60 -3.65
CA GLN A 687 47.26 11.43 -2.19
C GLN A 687 46.24 10.46 -1.64
N ASP A 688 45.01 10.49 -2.11
CA ASP A 688 43.97 9.56 -1.71
C ASP A 688 44.23 8.13 -2.22
N LYS A 689 44.77 7.99 -3.41
CA LYS A 689 45.24 6.69 -3.93
C LYS A 689 46.40 6.14 -3.08
N THR A 690 47.35 6.98 -2.73
CA THR A 690 48.49 6.61 -1.87
C THR A 690 48.04 6.30 -0.44
N ARG A 691 47.01 6.97 0.07
CA ARG A 691 46.36 6.66 1.36
C ARG A 691 45.58 5.35 1.32
N GLN A 692 44.86 5.08 0.28
CA GLN A 692 44.14 3.80 0.10
C GLN A 692 45.11 2.64 -0.04
N ASP A 693 46.20 2.81 -0.78
CA ASP A 693 47.26 1.80 -0.91
C ASP A 693 48.00 1.54 0.41
N LYS A 694 48.29 2.59 1.21
CA LYS A 694 48.82 2.45 2.57
C LYS A 694 47.83 1.71 3.49
N THR A 695 46.56 2.07 3.47
CA THR A 695 45.54 1.41 4.29
C THR A 695 45.34 -0.07 3.89
N ARG A 696 45.47 -0.38 2.61
CA ARG A 696 45.49 -1.76 2.11
C ARG A 696 46.73 -2.53 2.56
N GLN A 697 47.91 -1.92 2.49
CA GLN A 697 49.14 -2.52 2.97
C GLN A 697 49.12 -2.76 4.47
N ASP A 698 48.62 -1.81 5.26
CA ASP A 698 48.47 -1.94 6.72
C ASP A 698 47.47 -3.03 7.10
N LYS A 699 46.33 -3.15 6.38
CA LYS A 699 45.39 -4.26 6.56
C LYS A 699 46.04 -5.61 6.24
N THR A 700 46.78 -5.70 5.15
CA THR A 700 47.46 -6.93 4.74
C THR A 700 48.60 -7.30 5.75
N ARG A 701 49.26 -6.30 6.37
CA ARG A 701 50.21 -6.50 7.45
C ARG A 701 49.55 -6.99 8.73
N GLN A 702 48.39 -6.41 9.09
CA GLN A 702 47.62 -6.84 10.26
C GLN A 702 47.10 -8.25 10.13
N ASP A 703 46.62 -8.62 8.94
CA ASP A 703 46.15 -9.97 8.66
C ASP A 703 47.28 -11.02 8.66
N LYS A 704 48.46 -10.68 8.14
CA LYS A 704 49.67 -11.53 8.26
C LYS A 704 50.05 -11.72 9.73
N THR A 705 50.07 -10.64 10.52
CA THR A 705 50.43 -10.70 11.95
C THR A 705 49.39 -11.51 12.76
N ARG A 706 48.11 -11.48 12.36
CA ARG A 706 47.06 -12.34 12.94
C ARG A 706 47.25 -13.81 12.59
N GLN A 707 47.61 -14.10 11.33
CA GLN A 707 47.86 -15.48 10.90
C GLN A 707 49.09 -16.07 11.57
N ASP A 708 50.17 -15.27 11.75
CA ASP A 708 51.37 -15.70 12.45
C ASP A 708 51.15 -15.94 13.93
N LYS A 709 50.31 -15.10 14.61
CA LYS A 709 49.87 -15.34 16.00
C LYS A 709 49.08 -16.63 16.14
N THR A 710 48.16 -16.86 15.21
CA THR A 710 47.33 -18.08 15.20
C THR A 710 48.16 -19.36 14.94
N ARG A 711 49.22 -19.25 14.12
CA ARG A 711 50.22 -20.31 13.94
C ARG A 711 51.06 -20.58 15.19
N GLN A 712 51.53 -19.53 15.86
CA GLN A 712 52.28 -19.64 17.11
C GLN A 712 51.43 -20.25 18.26
N ASP A 713 50.18 -19.86 18.36
CA ASP A 713 49.24 -20.44 19.36
C ASP A 713 48.93 -21.90 19.08
N LYS A 714 48.79 -22.32 17.82
CA LYS A 714 48.67 -23.72 17.44
C LYS A 714 49.92 -24.55 17.79
N THR A 715 51.08 -23.99 17.52
CA THR A 715 52.36 -24.66 17.83
C THR A 715 52.59 -24.77 19.34
N ARG A 716 52.10 -23.80 20.13
CA ARG A 716 52.10 -23.88 21.60
C ARG A 716 51.11 -24.92 22.15
N GLN A 717 49.93 -25.02 21.57
CA GLN A 717 48.95 -26.04 21.95
C GLN A 717 49.40 -27.46 21.61
N ASP A 718 50.06 -27.65 20.50
CA ASP A 718 50.65 -28.96 20.09
C ASP A 718 51.81 -29.38 20.99
N LYS A 719 52.70 -28.42 21.41
CA LYS A 719 53.74 -28.68 22.42
C LYS A 719 53.13 -29.06 23.78
N THR A 720 52.08 -28.38 24.23
CA THR A 720 51.42 -28.68 25.51
C THR A 720 50.63 -30.02 25.50
N ARG A 721 50.28 -30.51 24.33
CA ARG A 721 49.72 -31.87 24.15
C ARG A 721 50.80 -32.93 24.16
N GLN A 722 51.97 -32.71 23.61
CA GLN A 722 53.08 -33.66 23.65
C GLN A 722 53.72 -33.81 25.05
N ASP A 723 53.72 -32.76 25.87
CA ASP A 723 54.21 -32.81 27.25
C ASP A 723 53.20 -33.44 28.25
N LYS A 724 51.96 -33.66 27.86
CA LYS A 724 50.94 -34.41 28.66
C LYS A 724 50.87 -35.91 28.32
N THR A 725 51.64 -36.35 27.34
CA THR A 725 51.69 -37.75 26.87
C THR A 725 53.08 -38.40 27.09
N ARG A 726 53.96 -37.72 27.85
CA ARG A 726 55.17 -38.32 28.46
C ARG A 726 54.99 -38.34 30.01
#